data_857619fa371aabe8d18d7a06258b6b7d
#
_entry.id   857619fa371aabe8d18d7a06258b6b7d
#
_cell.length_a   1.000
_cell.length_b   1.000
_cell.length_c   1.000
_cell.angle_alpha   90.00
_cell.angle_beta   90.00
_cell.angle_gamma   90.00
#
_symmetry.space_group_name_H-M   'P 1'
#
loop_
_entity.id
_entity.type
_entity.pdbx_description
1 polymer ?
#
loop_
_entity_poly.entity_id
_entity_poly.type
_entity_poly.pdbx_seq_one_letter_code
_entity_poly.pdbx_strand_id
1 'polypeptide(L)'
;MALFGRKKHSQPAPSPESTHAKEERVQGAQASDPQPTTPLAAEVTPQGAPPETAPAPRTQLPPEKRQTHAAPLPAHERGPVAPQPLATSEHTSDRHLTTSFDLRLARYGGDLRRGLSMIYGKRANETFERVLGIVAKAMVERSEDLRALDEQRLLSPDWLQDPRQLAYVAYADRFAGNLRGVEQHLDYLETLGVTHLHLMPLLEPREGNSDGGYAVKDYGKVRADLDTMDDLESLASALHKKGMSLELDLVLNHVAKEHEWAQRARAGEEKYLSYFLTFPDRTEPDEWERSLPEIFPDFAPGNFTFDETLQRWVWTTFNDFQWDLNWANPDVFCEFVEIVCTLANRGVDLLRLDAIAFTWKKKGTDSQNLPEVHFLTRALRAAARIAAPALAIKAEAIVGPQDLVGYLGVGEHAGKLSDMAYHNSYMVQLWSALASRDTTLLRVALAKFPPKPANTTWGSYVRCHDDIGWAVTDADAADAGLDGFAHRAFLSEFYSGTFPGSFAEGLVFQHNPTTGDKRISGSLASLAGLEKALKSGRESDIALAIDRITLLHAAMLGFGGQPLLYMGDELGMLNDPHWASDPAHADDNRWVHRPRMDWALAREALAQVGEGQGSSASAELGSGSASHPTPAAAQVLSRFVHLVRVRKGLPQLHASVSSTVVAAPDARLLVLHRDHPLSEMLEVFNMSEYPVPLNPTFLREFVGSTPREAIAGVEWDLDVDQVMIQPYATLWFLGPERTAPQK
;
A
#
# COMPACT_ATOMS: atom_id res chain seq x y z
N MET A 1 30.32 38.57 41.68
CA MET A 1 29.82 38.55 43.06
C MET A 1 29.02 37.27 43.17
N ALA A 2 29.61 36.18 43.65
CA ALA A 2 29.70 35.80 45.07
C ALA A 2 28.29 35.41 45.60
N LEU A 3 27.96 34.29 46.21
CA LEU A 3 28.71 33.14 46.76
C LEU A 3 27.70 32.17 47.42
N PHE A 4 28.04 30.87 47.48
CA PHE A 4 27.70 29.85 48.49
C PHE A 4 26.28 29.24 48.49
N GLY A 5 26.05 27.95 48.67
CA GLY A 5 26.92 26.82 48.93
C GLY A 5 26.20 25.67 49.64
N ARG A 6 26.76 24.44 49.46
CA ARG A 6 26.71 23.21 50.28
C ARG A 6 25.48 22.28 50.11
N LYS A 7 25.67 21.10 49.49
CA LYS A 7 26.19 19.78 49.94
C LYS A 7 25.49 19.15 51.15
N LYS A 8 24.93 17.95 50.93
CA LYS A 8 25.10 16.68 51.69
C LYS A 8 24.44 15.56 50.91
N HIS A 9 25.16 14.61 50.41
CA HIS A 9 25.61 13.31 50.95
C HIS A 9 24.48 12.38 51.42
N SER A 10 24.31 11.25 50.71
CA SER A 10 24.24 9.93 51.33
C SER A 10 24.44 8.81 50.31
N GLN A 11 25.12 7.78 50.76
CA GLN A 11 25.75 6.67 50.09
C GLN A 11 24.83 5.45 49.92
N PRO A 12 25.30 4.32 49.35
CA PRO A 12 24.57 3.37 48.54
C PRO A 12 24.11 2.11 49.29
N ALA A 13 23.19 1.35 48.68
CA ALA A 13 22.71 0.06 49.17
C ALA A 13 23.59 -1.10 48.67
N PRO A 14 23.70 -2.21 49.43
CA PRO A 14 24.64 -3.30 49.18
C PRO A 14 24.04 -4.43 48.33
N SER A 15 24.91 -5.13 47.61
CA SER A 15 24.70 -6.38 46.91
C SER A 15 24.46 -7.55 47.86
N PRO A 16 23.72 -8.62 47.46
CA PRO A 16 23.73 -9.88 48.20
C PRO A 16 24.74 -10.86 47.62
N GLU A 17 25.45 -11.47 48.53
CA GLU A 17 26.41 -12.54 48.35
C GLU A 17 25.74 -13.89 48.02
N SER A 18 26.54 -14.71 47.33
CA SER A 18 26.37 -16.11 47.03
C SER A 18 26.33 -17.01 48.25
N THR A 19 25.50 -18.04 48.25
CA THR A 19 25.74 -19.25 49.05
C THR A 19 25.48 -20.52 48.25
N HIS A 20 26.49 -21.37 48.28
CA HIS A 20 26.61 -22.70 47.71
C HIS A 20 25.87 -23.80 48.49
N ALA A 21 25.56 -24.87 47.76
CA ALA A 21 25.54 -26.30 48.11
C ALA A 21 24.28 -26.85 48.80
N LYS A 22 23.66 -27.91 48.23
CA LYS A 22 24.16 -29.29 48.30
C LYS A 22 23.32 -30.23 47.40
N GLU A 23 24.04 -31.11 46.74
CA GLU A 23 23.50 -32.34 46.10
C GLU A 23 22.99 -33.31 47.15
N GLU A 24 21.86 -33.95 46.87
CA GLU A 24 21.57 -35.30 47.39
C GLU A 24 20.92 -36.16 46.29
N ARG A 25 21.64 -37.22 45.95
CA ARG A 25 21.19 -38.36 45.12
C ARG A 25 20.18 -39.20 45.92
N VAL A 26 19.07 -39.55 45.29
CA VAL A 26 18.35 -40.81 45.62
C VAL A 26 18.08 -41.59 44.33
N GLN A 27 18.48 -42.83 44.37
CA GLN A 27 18.36 -43.86 43.30
C GLN A 27 16.94 -44.42 43.20
N GLY A 28 16.50 -44.68 41.98
CA GLY A 28 15.96 -45.95 41.56
C GLY A 28 14.52 -46.30 41.89
N ALA A 29 13.65 -46.30 40.87
CA ALA A 29 12.67 -47.39 40.68
C ALA A 29 12.23 -47.45 39.22
N GLN A 30 12.46 -48.60 38.59
CA GLN A 30 11.90 -48.98 37.29
C GLN A 30 10.40 -49.29 37.47
N ALA A 31 9.57 -48.80 36.53
CA ALA A 31 8.26 -49.39 36.26
C ALA A 31 7.86 -49.10 34.80
N SER A 32 7.97 -50.14 34.00
CA SER A 32 7.06 -50.75 33.01
C SER A 32 6.14 -49.81 32.18
N ASP A 33 6.34 -49.92 30.86
CA ASP A 33 5.41 -49.48 29.77
C ASP A 33 4.01 -50.07 29.95
N PRO A 34 2.97 -49.35 29.57
CA PRO A 34 1.74 -49.94 29.06
C PRO A 34 1.59 -49.71 27.55
N GLN A 35 1.33 -50.81 26.87
CA GLN A 35 0.94 -50.91 25.46
C GLN A 35 -0.38 -50.18 25.18
N PRO A 36 -0.63 -49.74 23.94
CA PRO A 36 -1.85 -49.05 23.57
C PRO A 36 -3.02 -49.99 23.36
N THR A 37 -4.11 -49.78 24.07
CA THR A 37 -5.40 -50.41 23.82
C THR A 37 -6.17 -49.66 22.75
N THR A 38 -6.50 -50.35 21.69
CA THR A 38 -7.41 -50.00 20.61
C THR A 38 -8.85 -49.87 21.14
N PRO A 39 -9.62 -48.80 20.86
CA PRO A 39 -11.07 -48.85 21.02
C PRO A 39 -11.73 -49.38 19.75
N LEU A 40 -12.68 -50.28 19.96
CA LEU A 40 -13.57 -50.87 18.97
C LEU A 40 -14.32 -49.83 18.15
N ALA A 41 -14.40 -50.09 16.84
CA ALA A 41 -15.30 -49.45 15.93
C ALA A 41 -16.77 -49.75 16.28
N ALA A 42 -17.56 -48.70 16.51
CA ALA A 42 -19.01 -48.79 16.50
C ALA A 42 -19.49 -48.49 15.06
N GLU A 43 -20.09 -49.47 14.44
CA GLU A 43 -20.81 -49.30 13.16
C GLU A 43 -21.98 -48.35 13.34
N VAL A 44 -21.94 -47.25 12.62
CA VAL A 44 -23.10 -46.36 12.38
C VAL A 44 -23.53 -46.51 10.94
N THR A 45 -24.67 -47.15 10.74
CA THR A 45 -25.38 -47.28 9.48
C THR A 45 -25.73 -45.90 8.92
N PRO A 46 -25.54 -45.66 7.61
CA PRO A 46 -25.93 -44.39 7.02
C PRO A 46 -27.46 -44.37 6.78
N GLN A 47 -28.16 -43.45 7.42
CA GLN A 47 -29.52 -43.07 7.01
C GLN A 47 -29.48 -42.17 5.77
N GLY A 48 -30.42 -42.49 4.88
CA GLY A 48 -30.51 -42.04 3.51
C GLY A 48 -30.46 -40.52 3.26
N ALA A 49 -29.84 -40.18 2.17
CA ALA A 49 -29.92 -38.87 1.53
C ALA A 49 -31.33 -38.56 1.04
N PRO A 50 -31.79 -37.29 1.09
CA PRO A 50 -33.02 -36.88 0.44
C PRO A 50 -32.84 -36.87 -1.10
N PRO A 51 -33.92 -37.08 -1.87
CA PRO A 51 -33.82 -37.24 -3.30
C PRO A 51 -33.44 -35.95 -4.03
N GLU A 52 -32.55 -36.07 -5.01
CA GLU A 52 -32.21 -35.04 -5.98
C GLU A 52 -33.50 -34.53 -6.69
N THR A 53 -33.78 -33.25 -6.57
CA THR A 53 -34.77 -32.59 -7.41
C THR A 53 -34.15 -32.30 -8.77
N ALA A 54 -34.77 -32.91 -9.80
CA ALA A 54 -34.45 -32.68 -11.21
C ALA A 54 -34.54 -31.20 -11.59
N PRO A 55 -33.67 -30.69 -12.49
CA PRO A 55 -33.72 -29.31 -12.93
C PRO A 55 -34.98 -29.05 -13.79
N ALA A 56 -35.66 -27.96 -13.45
CA ALA A 56 -36.83 -27.47 -14.20
C ALA A 56 -36.43 -27.11 -15.65
N PRO A 57 -37.33 -27.33 -16.64
CA PRO A 57 -37.03 -27.06 -18.04
C PRO A 57 -36.89 -25.55 -18.29
N ARG A 58 -35.78 -25.17 -18.97
CA ARG A 58 -35.58 -23.81 -19.47
C ARG A 58 -36.67 -23.45 -20.47
N THR A 59 -37.50 -22.50 -20.09
CA THR A 59 -38.44 -21.84 -20.99
C THR A 59 -37.65 -20.96 -21.94
N GLN A 60 -37.64 -21.32 -23.24
CA GLN A 60 -37.12 -20.47 -24.30
C GLN A 60 -38.07 -19.31 -24.52
N LEU A 61 -37.60 -18.09 -24.36
CA LEU A 61 -38.29 -16.89 -24.81
C LEU A 61 -38.20 -16.79 -26.35
N PRO A 62 -39.26 -16.41 -27.02
CA PRO A 62 -39.24 -16.27 -28.47
C PRO A 62 -38.40 -15.07 -28.92
N PRO A 63 -37.80 -15.10 -30.13
CA PRO A 63 -36.94 -14.02 -30.60
C PRO A 63 -37.75 -12.75 -30.88
N GLU A 64 -37.41 -11.66 -30.21
CA GLU A 64 -37.90 -10.33 -30.55
C GLU A 64 -37.42 -9.92 -31.95
N LYS A 65 -38.38 -9.65 -32.83
CA LYS A 65 -38.15 -9.07 -34.15
C LYS A 65 -37.62 -7.64 -33.99
N ARG A 66 -36.35 -7.42 -34.29
CA ARG A 66 -35.81 -6.08 -34.53
C ARG A 66 -36.52 -5.43 -35.69
N GLN A 67 -37.38 -4.46 -35.44
CA GLN A 67 -37.86 -3.53 -36.45
C GLN A 67 -36.80 -2.47 -36.69
N THR A 68 -36.14 -2.54 -37.83
CA THR A 68 -35.32 -1.48 -38.39
C THR A 68 -36.23 -0.51 -39.13
N HIS A 69 -36.55 0.61 -38.54
CA HIS A 69 -37.00 1.81 -39.22
C HIS A 69 -36.46 3.04 -38.51
N ALA A 70 -35.29 3.49 -38.94
CA ALA A 70 -34.87 4.86 -38.73
C ALA A 70 -35.02 5.61 -40.06
N ALA A 71 -35.96 6.49 -40.13
CA ALA A 71 -36.08 7.43 -41.22
C ALA A 71 -34.95 8.47 -41.13
N PRO A 72 -34.34 8.89 -42.25
CA PRO A 72 -33.30 9.93 -42.20
C PRO A 72 -33.90 11.29 -41.85
N LEU A 73 -33.31 11.94 -40.86
CA LEU A 73 -33.63 13.34 -40.52
C LEU A 73 -33.14 14.26 -41.65
N PRO A 74 -33.87 15.31 -41.98
CA PRO A 74 -33.49 16.23 -43.06
C PRO A 74 -32.22 17.01 -42.69
N ALA A 75 -31.30 17.11 -43.64
CA ALA A 75 -30.12 17.93 -43.53
C ALA A 75 -30.49 19.42 -43.42
N HIS A 76 -30.26 20.01 -42.26
CA HIS A 76 -30.27 21.47 -42.12
C HIS A 76 -28.90 21.98 -42.58
N GLU A 77 -28.87 22.63 -43.73
CA GLU A 77 -27.80 23.50 -44.16
C GLU A 77 -27.62 24.63 -43.13
N ARG A 78 -26.57 24.56 -42.31
CA ARG A 78 -26.08 25.74 -41.56
C ARG A 78 -24.92 26.33 -42.34
N GLY A 79 -25.15 27.48 -42.92
CA GLY A 79 -24.12 28.33 -43.45
C GLY A 79 -23.12 28.77 -42.35
N PRO A 80 -21.90 29.19 -42.73
CA PRO A 80 -20.85 29.57 -41.77
C PRO A 80 -21.35 30.75 -40.93
N VAL A 81 -21.58 30.49 -39.64
CA VAL A 81 -21.78 31.58 -38.66
C VAL A 81 -20.41 32.13 -38.32
N ALA A 82 -20.17 33.41 -38.66
CA ALA A 82 -18.98 34.11 -38.23
C ALA A 82 -18.95 34.17 -36.68
N PRO A 83 -17.75 33.96 -36.08
CA PRO A 83 -17.63 34.05 -34.62
C PRO A 83 -17.93 35.48 -34.16
N GLN A 84 -18.97 35.64 -33.36
CA GLN A 84 -19.19 36.87 -32.61
C GLN A 84 -18.13 36.99 -31.51
N PRO A 85 -17.61 38.21 -31.24
CA PRO A 85 -16.67 38.40 -30.16
C PRO A 85 -17.34 38.11 -28.82
N LEU A 86 -16.71 37.24 -28.04
CA LEU A 86 -17.09 36.88 -26.70
C LEU A 86 -17.16 38.13 -25.83
N ALA A 87 -18.33 38.41 -25.29
CA ALA A 87 -18.53 39.49 -24.32
C ALA A 87 -17.84 39.16 -23.00
N THR A 88 -17.16 40.13 -22.47
CA THR A 88 -16.40 40.31 -21.23
C THR A 88 -16.61 39.30 -20.09
N SER A 89 -15.49 38.87 -19.59
CA SER A 89 -15.06 37.65 -18.85
C SER A 89 -15.73 37.30 -17.50
N GLU A 90 -16.29 38.20 -16.71
CA GLU A 90 -16.75 37.87 -15.35
C GLU A 90 -18.09 37.14 -15.32
N HIS A 91 -19.07 37.53 -16.07
CA HIS A 91 -20.38 36.88 -16.10
C HIS A 91 -20.37 35.52 -16.81
N THR A 92 -19.35 35.24 -17.66
CA THR A 92 -19.18 33.94 -18.30
C THR A 92 -18.56 32.91 -17.35
N SER A 93 -17.64 33.35 -16.50
CA SER A 93 -17.01 32.50 -15.49
C SER A 93 -18.01 31.97 -14.47
N ASP A 94 -18.88 32.83 -13.92
CA ASP A 94 -19.88 32.43 -12.93
C ASP A 94 -20.91 31.44 -13.49
N ARG A 95 -21.34 31.60 -14.74
CA ARG A 95 -22.26 30.68 -15.40
C ARG A 95 -21.60 29.33 -15.66
N HIS A 96 -20.32 29.32 -16.01
CA HIS A 96 -19.57 28.10 -16.24
C HIS A 96 -19.38 27.30 -14.94
N LEU A 97 -19.03 27.99 -13.84
CA LEU A 97 -18.91 27.38 -12.52
C LEU A 97 -20.24 26.79 -12.03
N THR A 98 -21.34 27.53 -12.13
CA THR A 98 -22.68 27.08 -11.75
C THR A 98 -23.07 25.82 -12.55
N THR A 99 -22.88 25.85 -13.87
CA THR A 99 -23.19 24.70 -14.75
C THR A 99 -22.33 23.49 -14.39
N SER A 100 -21.05 23.69 -14.13
CA SER A 100 -20.13 22.61 -13.73
C SER A 100 -20.51 22.03 -12.37
N PHE A 101 -20.91 22.86 -11.40
CA PHE A 101 -21.41 22.40 -10.11
C PHE A 101 -22.66 21.52 -10.26
N ASP A 102 -23.65 21.98 -11.02
CA ASP A 102 -24.89 21.26 -11.25
C ASP A 102 -24.66 19.90 -11.93
N LEU A 103 -23.76 19.85 -12.91
CA LEU A 103 -23.37 18.61 -13.58
C LEU A 103 -22.68 17.63 -12.63
N ARG A 104 -21.76 18.11 -11.80
CA ARG A 104 -21.05 17.29 -10.81
C ARG A 104 -21.99 16.83 -9.70
N LEU A 105 -22.89 17.70 -9.24
CA LEU A 105 -23.92 17.35 -8.28
C LEU A 105 -24.88 16.30 -8.85
N ALA A 106 -25.31 16.42 -10.11
CA ALA A 106 -26.13 15.41 -10.79
C ALA A 106 -25.40 14.06 -10.88
N ARG A 107 -24.07 14.07 -11.09
CA ARG A 107 -23.25 12.86 -11.20
C ARG A 107 -22.98 12.20 -9.85
N TYR A 108 -22.61 12.93 -8.82
CA TYR A 108 -22.10 12.40 -7.55
C TYR A 108 -23.07 12.56 -6.38
N GLY A 109 -24.07 13.48 -6.49
CA GLY A 109 -24.99 13.77 -5.39
C GLY A 109 -25.86 12.59 -4.95
N GLY A 110 -26.17 11.68 -5.87
CA GLY A 110 -26.87 10.44 -5.55
C GLY A 110 -26.04 9.50 -4.66
N ASP A 111 -24.75 9.41 -4.93
CA ASP A 111 -23.82 8.60 -4.12
C ASP A 111 -23.59 9.23 -2.75
N LEU A 112 -23.45 10.55 -2.68
CA LEU A 112 -23.37 11.31 -1.42
C LEU A 112 -24.62 11.07 -0.56
N ARG A 113 -25.82 11.25 -1.13
CA ARG A 113 -27.10 11.03 -0.40
C ARG A 113 -27.22 9.58 0.08
N ARG A 114 -26.85 8.60 -0.75
CA ARG A 114 -26.93 7.18 -0.39
C ARG A 114 -26.00 6.87 0.78
N GLY A 115 -24.73 7.30 0.72
CA GLY A 115 -23.77 7.11 1.78
C GLY A 115 -24.27 7.72 3.10
N LEU A 116 -24.60 9.01 3.10
CA LEU A 116 -25.09 9.71 4.29
C LEU A 116 -26.37 9.09 4.88
N SER A 117 -27.31 8.65 4.01
CA SER A 117 -28.56 8.03 4.47
C SER A 117 -28.31 6.73 5.21
N MET A 118 -27.33 5.94 4.77
CA MET A 118 -27.01 4.64 5.39
C MET A 118 -26.33 4.81 6.76
N ILE A 119 -25.48 5.85 6.93
CA ILE A 119 -24.72 6.04 8.18
C ILE A 119 -25.40 7.00 9.17
N TYR A 120 -26.13 8.02 8.71
CA TYR A 120 -26.70 9.05 9.57
C TYR A 120 -28.24 9.04 9.66
N GLY A 121 -28.92 8.24 8.85
CA GLY A 121 -30.37 8.08 8.92
C GLY A 121 -31.12 9.41 8.87
N LYS A 122 -31.81 9.79 9.96
CA LYS A 122 -32.61 11.03 10.03
C LYS A 122 -31.80 12.32 9.87
N ARG A 123 -30.51 12.31 10.23
CA ARG A 123 -29.61 13.48 10.11
C ARG A 123 -29.01 13.65 8.72
N ALA A 124 -29.21 12.66 7.81
CA ALA A 124 -28.58 12.63 6.49
C ALA A 124 -28.90 13.86 5.63
N ASN A 125 -30.13 14.35 5.64
CA ASN A 125 -30.50 15.52 4.82
C ASN A 125 -29.84 16.82 5.32
N GLU A 126 -29.82 17.05 6.60
CA GLU A 126 -29.13 18.18 7.20
C GLU A 126 -27.62 18.14 6.88
N THR A 127 -27.01 16.96 7.08
CA THR A 127 -25.60 16.74 6.75
C THR A 127 -25.32 16.98 5.26
N PHE A 128 -26.21 16.51 4.39
CA PHE A 128 -26.08 16.72 2.93
C PHE A 128 -26.05 18.21 2.58
N GLU A 129 -26.99 19.02 3.10
CA GLU A 129 -27.02 20.47 2.81
C GLU A 129 -25.76 21.19 3.34
N ARG A 130 -25.25 20.81 4.51
CA ARG A 130 -24.00 21.34 5.05
C ARG A 130 -22.81 21.00 4.14
N VAL A 131 -22.71 19.74 3.71
CA VAL A 131 -21.67 19.29 2.77
C VAL A 131 -21.75 20.06 1.46
N LEU A 132 -22.95 20.29 0.91
CA LEU A 132 -23.10 21.10 -0.31
C LEU A 132 -22.54 22.51 -0.15
N GLY A 133 -22.75 23.16 1.01
CA GLY A 133 -22.15 24.46 1.31
C GLY A 133 -20.62 24.41 1.28
N ILE A 134 -20.01 23.39 1.89
CA ILE A 134 -18.55 23.22 1.94
C ILE A 134 -17.98 23.02 0.53
N VAL A 135 -18.52 22.06 -0.23
CA VAL A 135 -17.98 21.72 -1.56
C VAL A 135 -18.22 22.83 -2.59
N ALA A 136 -19.32 23.59 -2.47
CA ALA A 136 -19.58 24.76 -3.34
C ALA A 136 -18.53 25.85 -3.10
N LYS A 137 -18.24 26.18 -1.82
CA LYS A 137 -17.17 27.10 -1.46
C LYS A 137 -15.82 26.64 -2.02
N ALA A 138 -15.46 25.39 -1.77
CA ALA A 138 -14.19 24.84 -2.23
C ALA A 138 -14.05 24.85 -3.76
N MET A 139 -15.14 24.62 -4.51
CA MET A 139 -15.13 24.69 -5.97
C MET A 139 -14.89 26.09 -6.48
N VAL A 140 -15.42 27.11 -5.82
CA VAL A 140 -15.20 28.53 -6.19
C VAL A 140 -13.75 28.92 -5.90
N GLU A 141 -13.19 28.48 -4.78
CA GLU A 141 -11.82 28.76 -4.35
C GLU A 141 -10.74 28.00 -5.14
N ARG A 142 -11.12 26.95 -5.89
CA ARG A 142 -10.16 26.13 -6.67
C ARG A 142 -9.55 26.95 -7.81
N SER A 143 -8.21 26.96 -7.91
CA SER A 143 -7.46 27.73 -8.90
C SER A 143 -7.75 27.28 -10.35
N GLU A 144 -7.48 28.15 -11.33
CA GLU A 144 -7.67 27.84 -12.76
C GLU A 144 -6.76 26.69 -13.22
N ASP A 145 -5.51 26.67 -12.78
CA ASP A 145 -4.55 25.61 -13.11
C ASP A 145 -5.04 24.24 -12.63
N LEU A 146 -5.56 24.17 -11.40
CA LEU A 146 -6.11 22.92 -10.85
C LEU A 146 -7.40 22.50 -11.56
N ARG A 147 -8.26 23.47 -12.00
CA ARG A 147 -9.43 23.13 -12.81
C ARG A 147 -9.04 22.59 -14.19
N ALA A 148 -8.02 23.19 -14.82
CA ALA A 148 -7.50 22.68 -16.10
C ALA A 148 -6.92 21.26 -15.95
N LEU A 149 -6.22 20.99 -14.86
CA LEU A 149 -5.70 19.65 -14.55
C LEU A 149 -6.85 18.66 -14.30
N ASP A 150 -7.91 19.06 -13.59
CA ASP A 150 -9.12 18.26 -13.41
C ASP A 150 -9.74 17.86 -14.76
N GLU A 151 -9.89 18.82 -15.69
CA GLU A 151 -10.45 18.58 -17.02
C GLU A 151 -9.59 17.63 -17.83
N GLN A 152 -8.26 17.81 -17.82
CA GLN A 152 -7.32 16.91 -18.48
C GLN A 152 -7.46 15.48 -17.99
N ARG A 153 -7.54 15.27 -16.67
CA ARG A 153 -7.66 13.92 -16.06
C ARG A 153 -9.05 13.31 -16.29
N LEU A 154 -10.10 14.13 -16.35
CA LEU A 154 -11.43 13.65 -16.70
C LEU A 154 -11.52 13.17 -18.16
N LEU A 155 -10.68 13.69 -19.06
CA LEU A 155 -10.55 13.21 -20.44
C LEU A 155 -9.72 11.92 -20.55
N SER A 156 -8.90 11.61 -19.53
CA SER A 156 -8.11 10.39 -19.41
C SER A 156 -8.39 9.72 -18.06
N PRO A 157 -9.62 9.16 -17.85
CA PRO A 157 -10.08 8.71 -16.54
C PRO A 157 -9.32 7.50 -15.99
N ASP A 158 -8.55 6.84 -16.83
CA ASP A 158 -7.66 5.70 -16.52
C ASP A 158 -6.21 6.11 -16.25
N TRP A 159 -5.94 7.42 -16.05
CA TRP A 159 -4.57 7.94 -15.86
C TRP A 159 -3.78 7.23 -14.74
N LEU A 160 -4.44 6.76 -13.66
CA LEU A 160 -3.83 5.96 -12.60
C LEU A 160 -3.49 4.52 -13.03
N GLN A 161 -4.01 4.06 -14.16
CA GLN A 161 -3.85 2.69 -14.65
C GLN A 161 -2.75 2.57 -15.73
N ASP A 162 -2.25 3.71 -16.20
CA ASP A 162 -1.23 3.79 -17.25
C ASP A 162 0.06 3.06 -16.84
N PRO A 163 0.67 2.24 -17.70
CA PRO A 163 1.95 1.58 -17.44
C PRO A 163 3.09 2.53 -17.06
N ARG A 164 2.99 3.81 -17.45
CA ARG A 164 3.99 4.84 -17.11
C ARG A 164 3.96 5.26 -15.63
N GLN A 165 2.89 4.94 -14.90
CA GLN A 165 2.76 5.29 -13.48
C GLN A 165 3.83 4.58 -12.64
N LEU A 166 4.54 5.37 -11.84
CA LEU A 166 5.49 4.95 -10.83
C LEU A 166 5.41 5.93 -9.67
N ALA A 167 5.08 5.45 -8.49
CA ALA A 167 5.08 6.25 -7.28
C ALA A 167 6.41 6.13 -6.53
N TYR A 168 6.89 7.24 -5.99
CA TYR A 168 8.02 7.31 -5.07
C TYR A 168 7.50 7.73 -3.70
N VAL A 169 7.77 6.92 -2.68
CA VAL A 169 7.26 7.10 -1.31
C VAL A 169 8.39 7.56 -0.40
N ALA A 170 8.23 8.69 0.27
CA ALA A 170 9.29 9.26 1.11
C ALA A 170 8.74 10.07 2.28
N TYR A 171 9.49 10.12 3.38
CA TYR A 171 9.41 11.19 4.37
C TYR A 171 10.16 12.42 3.85
N ALA A 172 9.55 13.59 3.86
CA ALA A 172 10.16 14.80 3.31
C ALA A 172 11.48 15.18 4.02
N ASP A 173 11.53 15.07 5.36
CA ASP A 173 12.73 15.32 6.17
C ASP A 173 13.84 14.30 5.92
N ARG A 174 13.48 13.04 5.63
CA ARG A 174 14.45 11.97 5.32
C ARG A 174 14.96 12.07 3.90
N PHE A 175 14.11 12.48 2.97
CA PHE A 175 14.48 12.62 1.56
C PHE A 175 15.36 13.85 1.33
N ALA A 176 14.91 15.04 1.76
CA ALA A 176 15.60 16.29 1.41
C ALA A 176 15.57 17.38 2.49
N GLY A 177 15.23 17.02 3.73
CA GLY A 177 15.19 17.91 4.87
C GLY A 177 13.89 18.67 5.04
N ASN A 178 13.30 19.21 3.97
CA ASN A 178 12.02 19.93 3.97
C ASN A 178 11.39 19.98 2.58
N LEU A 179 10.22 20.64 2.40
CA LEU A 179 9.50 20.69 1.13
C LEU A 179 10.27 21.41 0.05
N ARG A 180 10.98 22.50 0.38
CA ARG A 180 11.85 23.21 -0.57
C ARG A 180 13.02 22.35 -1.03
N GLY A 181 13.57 21.55 -0.11
CA GLY A 181 14.58 20.54 -0.44
C GLY A 181 14.03 19.47 -1.39
N VAL A 182 12.80 19.00 -1.16
CA VAL A 182 12.13 18.07 -2.08
C VAL A 182 11.99 18.68 -3.49
N GLU A 183 11.55 19.95 -3.59
CA GLU A 183 11.42 20.66 -4.85
C GLU A 183 12.76 20.73 -5.61
N GLN A 184 13.88 20.89 -4.91
CA GLN A 184 15.22 20.93 -5.51
C GLN A 184 15.68 19.57 -6.07
N HIS A 185 15.04 18.48 -5.70
CA HIS A 185 15.41 17.12 -6.12
C HIS A 185 14.41 16.50 -7.11
N LEU A 186 13.48 17.28 -7.69
CA LEU A 186 12.51 16.76 -8.66
C LEU A 186 13.18 16.19 -9.93
N ASP A 187 14.33 16.70 -10.34
CA ASP A 187 15.08 16.17 -11.49
C ASP A 187 15.60 14.74 -11.24
N TYR A 188 15.93 14.42 -9.99
CA TYR A 188 16.26 13.05 -9.60
C TYR A 188 15.05 12.11 -9.79
N LEU A 189 13.90 12.51 -9.30
CA LEU A 189 12.67 11.73 -9.43
C LEU A 189 12.27 11.55 -10.92
N GLU A 190 12.45 12.60 -11.73
CA GLU A 190 12.22 12.53 -13.19
C GLU A 190 13.16 11.53 -13.86
N THR A 191 14.45 11.52 -13.47
CA THR A 191 15.45 10.56 -13.98
C THR A 191 15.08 9.11 -13.64
N LEU A 192 14.53 8.85 -12.45
CA LEU A 192 14.00 7.54 -12.08
C LEU A 192 12.73 7.18 -12.87
N GLY A 193 12.11 8.16 -13.50
CA GLY A 193 10.85 8.00 -14.21
C GLY A 193 9.61 8.05 -13.31
N VAL A 194 9.72 8.64 -12.15
CA VAL A 194 8.61 8.88 -11.22
C VAL A 194 7.55 9.77 -11.85
N THR A 195 6.30 9.43 -11.65
CA THR A 195 5.13 10.20 -12.08
C THR A 195 4.23 10.58 -10.91
N HIS A 196 4.56 10.10 -9.71
CA HIS A 196 3.73 10.27 -8.54
C HIS A 196 4.60 10.31 -7.29
N LEU A 197 4.56 11.40 -6.53
CA LEU A 197 5.29 11.55 -5.27
C LEU A 197 4.32 11.41 -4.11
N HIS A 198 4.51 10.39 -3.29
CA HIS A 198 3.80 10.20 -2.02
C HIS A 198 4.69 10.67 -0.88
N LEU A 199 4.34 11.77 -0.26
CA LEU A 199 4.98 12.25 0.96
C LEU A 199 4.24 11.70 2.18
N MET A 200 4.98 10.93 2.99
CA MET A 200 4.53 10.40 4.27
C MET A 200 4.09 11.54 5.19
N PRO A 201 3.38 11.28 6.31
CA PRO A 201 2.65 12.31 7.04
C PRO A 201 3.47 13.59 7.26
N LEU A 202 3.01 14.69 6.68
CA LEU A 202 3.67 15.99 6.77
C LEU A 202 2.81 17.07 7.43
N LEU A 203 1.55 16.77 7.77
CA LEU A 203 0.71 17.68 8.53
C LEU A 203 1.18 17.74 9.99
N GLU A 204 0.88 18.82 10.69
CA GLU A 204 1.42 19.10 12.03
C GLU A 204 1.07 17.99 13.02
N PRO A 205 2.02 17.17 13.48
CA PRO A 205 1.80 16.13 14.46
C PRO A 205 1.94 16.68 15.89
N ARG A 206 1.65 15.84 16.88
CA ARG A 206 2.05 16.11 18.25
C ARG A 206 3.58 16.13 18.40
N GLU A 207 4.06 16.82 19.44
CA GLU A 207 5.50 16.85 19.78
C GLU A 207 5.96 15.50 20.39
N GLY A 208 7.22 15.15 20.15
CA GLY A 208 7.83 13.91 20.62
C GLY A 208 7.40 12.70 19.81
N ASN A 209 7.11 11.58 20.48
CA ASN A 209 6.60 10.39 19.82
C ASN A 209 5.24 10.68 19.18
N SER A 210 5.20 10.67 17.86
CA SER A 210 4.01 10.99 17.06
C SER A 210 3.58 9.83 16.15
N ASP A 211 4.12 8.63 16.38
CA ASP A 211 3.92 7.47 15.50
C ASP A 211 4.30 7.78 14.04
N GLY A 212 5.49 8.34 13.85
CA GLY A 212 5.96 8.70 12.50
C GLY A 212 5.17 9.82 11.81
N GLY A 213 4.45 10.66 12.57
CA GLY A 213 3.61 11.74 12.06
C GLY A 213 2.10 11.41 12.01
N TYR A 214 1.71 10.17 12.30
CA TYR A 214 0.30 9.74 12.24
C TYR A 214 -0.55 10.23 13.43
N ALA A 215 0.03 10.80 14.48
CA ALA A 215 -0.72 11.48 15.53
C ALA A 215 -0.89 12.98 15.17
N VAL A 216 -1.85 13.29 14.30
CA VAL A 216 -2.06 14.65 13.77
C VAL A 216 -2.66 15.57 14.82
N LYS A 217 -2.02 16.74 15.03
CA LYS A 217 -2.46 17.80 15.92
C LYS A 217 -3.20 18.93 15.19
N ASP A 218 -2.85 19.18 13.93
CA ASP A 218 -3.47 20.24 13.12
C ASP A 218 -3.42 19.87 11.62
N TYR A 219 -4.58 19.65 11.01
CA TYR A 219 -4.69 19.36 9.58
C TYR A 219 -4.51 20.60 8.68
N GLY A 220 -4.57 21.79 9.24
CA GLY A 220 -4.40 23.06 8.51
C GLY A 220 -2.95 23.53 8.41
N LYS A 221 -2.00 22.79 8.95
CA LYS A 221 -0.57 23.14 8.98
C LYS A 221 0.31 22.00 8.54
N VAL A 222 1.38 22.35 7.86
CA VAL A 222 2.54 21.48 7.67
C VAL A 222 3.38 21.47 8.95
N ARG A 223 4.00 20.35 9.28
CA ARG A 223 4.97 20.21 10.38
C ARG A 223 6.02 21.32 10.28
N ALA A 224 6.24 22.04 11.38
CA ALA A 224 6.99 23.30 11.38
C ALA A 224 8.43 23.21 10.84
N ASP A 225 9.07 22.04 10.95
CA ASP A 225 10.41 21.78 10.39
C ASP A 225 10.39 21.43 8.88
N LEU A 226 9.22 21.23 8.29
CA LEU A 226 9.03 20.90 6.87
C LEU A 226 8.61 22.10 6.01
N ASP A 227 8.58 23.31 6.55
CA ASP A 227 8.12 24.55 5.91
C ASP A 227 6.62 24.87 6.15
N THR A 228 5.91 25.42 5.16
CA THR A 228 4.55 25.96 5.32
C THR A 228 3.55 25.32 4.33
N MET A 229 2.25 25.60 4.52
CA MET A 229 1.21 25.22 3.55
C MET A 229 1.40 25.88 2.18
N ASP A 230 1.99 27.07 2.12
CA ASP A 230 2.28 27.75 0.86
C ASP A 230 3.47 27.10 0.15
N ASP A 231 4.45 26.57 0.89
CA ASP A 231 5.54 25.76 0.32
C ASP A 231 5.03 24.41 -0.19
N LEU A 232 4.01 23.81 0.44
CA LEU A 232 3.32 22.62 -0.08
C LEU A 232 2.63 22.91 -1.42
N GLU A 233 1.95 24.03 -1.55
CA GLU A 233 1.32 24.47 -2.78
C GLU A 233 2.36 24.75 -3.90
N SER A 234 3.50 25.36 -3.54
CA SER A 234 4.63 25.56 -4.45
C SER A 234 5.16 24.23 -4.98
N LEU A 235 5.41 23.28 -4.09
CA LEU A 235 5.87 21.93 -4.45
C LEU A 235 4.85 21.24 -5.37
N ALA A 236 3.56 21.27 -5.03
CA ALA A 236 2.50 20.69 -5.86
C ALA A 236 2.51 21.31 -7.28
N SER A 237 2.62 22.63 -7.38
CA SER A 237 2.73 23.32 -8.66
C SER A 237 3.97 22.93 -9.45
N ALA A 238 5.12 22.76 -8.77
CA ALA A 238 6.37 22.31 -9.41
C ALA A 238 6.26 20.86 -9.93
N LEU A 239 5.63 19.97 -9.16
CA LEU A 239 5.33 18.59 -9.57
C LEU A 239 4.42 18.56 -10.81
N HIS A 240 3.32 19.32 -10.80
CA HIS A 240 2.38 19.39 -11.92
C HIS A 240 3.05 19.87 -13.21
N LYS A 241 3.97 20.84 -13.15
CA LYS A 241 4.76 21.29 -14.30
C LYS A 241 5.63 20.21 -14.91
N LYS A 242 6.04 19.23 -14.09
CA LYS A 242 6.80 18.03 -14.55
C LYS A 242 5.89 16.83 -14.89
N GLY A 243 4.56 17.01 -14.84
CA GLY A 243 3.61 15.93 -15.09
C GLY A 243 3.54 14.90 -13.96
N MET A 244 4.01 15.26 -12.77
CA MET A 244 3.96 14.42 -11.56
C MET A 244 2.76 14.81 -10.69
N SER A 245 2.20 13.82 -9.99
CA SER A 245 1.11 14.01 -9.03
C SER A 245 1.65 14.00 -7.60
N LEU A 246 0.95 14.67 -6.68
CA LEU A 246 1.25 14.69 -5.25
C LEU A 246 0.22 13.85 -4.48
N GLU A 247 0.70 12.94 -3.65
CA GLU A 247 -0.10 12.17 -2.70
C GLU A 247 0.29 12.50 -1.27
N LEU A 248 -0.72 12.65 -0.39
CA LEU A 248 -0.53 12.81 1.05
C LEU A 248 -1.35 11.78 1.83
N ASP A 249 -0.86 11.47 3.04
CA ASP A 249 -1.63 10.73 4.03
C ASP A 249 -2.74 11.61 4.63
N LEU A 250 -3.92 11.02 4.75
CA LEU A 250 -5.04 11.57 5.51
C LEU A 250 -5.41 10.60 6.61
N VAL A 251 -5.00 10.91 7.83
CA VAL A 251 -5.35 10.11 9.01
C VAL A 251 -6.81 10.37 9.37
N LEU A 252 -7.65 9.32 9.25
CA LEU A 252 -9.10 9.44 9.45
C LEU A 252 -9.58 8.80 10.76
N ASN A 253 -8.88 7.76 11.22
CA ASN A 253 -9.38 6.98 12.35
C ASN A 253 -9.26 7.75 13.66
N HIS A 254 -8.23 8.56 13.83
CA HIS A 254 -7.87 9.20 15.09
C HIS A 254 -7.20 10.56 14.89
N VAL A 255 -7.07 11.30 15.98
CA VAL A 255 -6.26 12.52 16.08
C VAL A 255 -5.37 12.44 17.32
N ALA A 256 -4.33 13.27 17.38
CA ALA A 256 -3.53 13.41 18.60
C ALA A 256 -4.38 13.95 19.76
N LYS A 257 -4.09 13.52 20.99
CA LYS A 257 -4.73 14.10 22.19
C LYS A 257 -4.45 15.59 22.39
N GLU A 258 -3.47 16.14 21.66
CA GLU A 258 -3.15 17.57 21.57
C GLU A 258 -3.93 18.31 20.47
N HIS A 259 -4.71 17.61 19.63
CA HIS A 259 -5.55 18.23 18.62
C HIS A 259 -6.59 19.18 19.25
N GLU A 260 -6.92 20.28 18.57
CA GLU A 260 -7.86 21.27 19.09
C GLU A 260 -9.19 20.64 19.58
N TRP A 261 -9.71 19.67 18.82
CA TRP A 261 -10.97 18.99 19.20
C TRP A 261 -10.83 18.25 20.53
N ALA A 262 -9.72 17.55 20.74
CA ALA A 262 -9.45 16.81 21.98
C ALA A 262 -9.23 17.78 23.16
N GLN A 263 -8.54 18.91 22.94
CA GLN A 263 -8.34 19.93 23.97
C GLN A 263 -9.65 20.60 24.37
N ARG A 264 -10.54 20.90 23.42
CA ARG A 264 -11.87 21.46 23.67
C ARG A 264 -12.80 20.45 24.36
N ALA A 265 -12.70 19.17 24.00
CA ALA A 265 -13.38 18.08 24.74
C ALA A 265 -12.94 18.05 26.20
N ARG A 266 -11.63 18.14 26.48
CA ARG A 266 -11.07 18.24 27.84
C ARG A 266 -11.52 19.49 28.59
N ALA A 267 -11.77 20.59 27.89
CA ALA A 267 -12.35 21.82 28.47
C ALA A 267 -13.85 21.70 28.79
N GLY A 268 -14.47 20.55 28.49
CA GLY A 268 -15.88 20.27 28.77
C GLY A 268 -16.87 20.76 27.71
N GLU A 269 -16.40 21.09 26.49
CA GLU A 269 -17.28 21.46 25.40
C GLU A 269 -17.99 20.21 24.82
N GLU A 270 -19.29 20.08 25.05
CA GLU A 270 -20.10 18.94 24.65
C GLU A 270 -20.03 18.61 23.16
N LYS A 271 -19.96 19.65 22.30
CA LYS A 271 -19.77 19.47 20.85
C LYS A 271 -18.55 18.59 20.58
N TYR A 272 -17.41 18.95 21.12
CA TYR A 272 -16.13 18.26 20.86
C TYR A 272 -15.97 16.97 21.64
N LEU A 273 -16.61 16.86 22.82
CA LEU A 273 -16.69 15.60 23.54
C LEU A 273 -17.41 14.54 22.69
N SER A 274 -18.43 14.95 21.92
CA SER A 274 -19.16 14.04 21.01
C SER A 274 -18.37 13.59 19.78
N TYR A 275 -17.22 14.20 19.51
CA TYR A 275 -16.32 13.79 18.42
C TYR A 275 -15.53 12.52 18.74
N PHE A 276 -15.53 12.10 20.02
CA PHE A 276 -14.79 10.95 20.53
C PHE A 276 -15.73 9.96 21.21
N LEU A 277 -15.29 8.70 21.31
CA LEU A 277 -15.96 7.69 22.11
C LEU A 277 -15.31 7.67 23.49
N THR A 278 -16.04 8.16 24.51
CA THR A 278 -15.54 8.29 25.87
C THR A 278 -16.50 7.70 26.89
N PHE A 279 -15.97 7.07 27.96
CA PHE A 279 -16.75 6.32 28.95
C PHE A 279 -16.34 6.75 30.36
N PRO A 280 -17.31 6.88 31.31
CA PRO A 280 -17.01 7.35 32.67
C PRO A 280 -16.23 6.31 33.49
N ASP A 281 -16.37 5.03 33.18
CA ASP A 281 -15.72 3.92 33.88
C ASP A 281 -15.43 2.76 32.92
N ARG A 282 -14.93 1.63 33.43
CA ARG A 282 -14.55 0.46 32.62
C ARG A 282 -15.73 -0.45 32.22
N THR A 283 -16.93 -0.19 32.67
CA THR A 283 -18.07 -1.09 32.41
C THR A 283 -18.31 -1.34 30.95
N GLU A 284 -18.43 -0.26 30.17
CA GLU A 284 -18.60 -0.39 28.71
C GLU A 284 -17.27 -0.74 27.97
N PRO A 285 -16.12 -0.11 28.25
CA PRO A 285 -14.85 -0.53 27.69
C PRO A 285 -14.57 -2.03 27.80
N ASP A 286 -14.76 -2.64 28.99
CA ASP A 286 -14.55 -4.07 29.19
C ASP A 286 -15.51 -4.96 28.36
N GLU A 287 -16.70 -4.45 28.02
CA GLU A 287 -17.61 -5.14 27.12
C GLU A 287 -17.16 -5.05 25.65
N TRP A 288 -16.63 -3.90 25.24
CA TRP A 288 -16.10 -3.70 23.90
C TRP A 288 -14.84 -4.55 23.66
N GLU A 289 -13.90 -4.56 24.58
CA GLU A 289 -12.62 -5.29 24.48
C GLU A 289 -12.79 -6.81 24.34
N ARG A 290 -13.95 -7.37 24.68
CA ARG A 290 -14.22 -8.81 24.42
C ARG A 290 -14.17 -9.21 22.95
N SER A 291 -14.36 -8.27 22.04
CA SER A 291 -14.39 -8.51 20.59
C SER A 291 -13.37 -7.71 19.80
N LEU A 292 -12.70 -6.74 20.42
CA LEU A 292 -11.73 -5.90 19.74
C LEU A 292 -10.36 -6.58 19.66
N PRO A 293 -9.66 -6.50 18.52
CA PRO A 293 -8.27 -6.89 18.43
C PRO A 293 -7.36 -5.84 19.09
N GLU A 294 -6.27 -6.26 19.68
CA GLU A 294 -5.16 -5.38 20.06
C GLU A 294 -4.21 -5.24 18.87
N ILE A 295 -4.06 -4.04 18.34
CA ILE A 295 -3.23 -3.78 17.16
C ILE A 295 -1.76 -3.57 17.56
N PHE A 296 -1.51 -2.74 18.58
CA PHE A 296 -0.19 -2.48 19.16
C PHE A 296 -0.22 -2.70 20.68
N PRO A 297 -0.20 -3.97 21.15
CA PRO A 297 -0.35 -4.29 22.56
C PRO A 297 0.73 -3.66 23.46
N ASP A 298 1.92 -3.37 22.92
CA ASP A 298 3.00 -2.74 23.67
C ASP A 298 2.78 -1.23 23.88
N PHE A 299 1.99 -0.57 23.00
CA PHE A 299 1.78 0.88 23.01
C PHE A 299 0.39 1.31 23.49
N ALA A 300 -0.61 0.48 23.27
CA ALA A 300 -1.99 0.70 23.71
C ALA A 300 -2.59 -0.64 24.18
N PRO A 301 -2.22 -1.12 25.37
CA PRO A 301 -2.80 -2.34 25.93
C PRO A 301 -4.29 -2.14 26.18
N GLY A 302 -5.12 -3.04 25.65
CA GLY A 302 -6.55 -2.80 25.48
C GLY A 302 -6.79 -1.72 24.43
N ASN A 303 -8.02 -1.29 24.25
CA ASN A 303 -8.34 -0.25 23.25
C ASN A 303 -8.83 1.04 23.91
N PHE A 304 -8.55 1.23 25.22
CA PHE A 304 -9.06 2.39 25.96
C PHE A 304 -8.01 2.91 26.95
N THR A 305 -7.74 4.21 26.87
CA THR A 305 -6.82 4.91 27.76
C THR A 305 -7.58 5.86 28.67
N PHE A 306 -7.24 5.88 29.97
CA PHE A 306 -7.82 6.83 30.91
C PHE A 306 -7.18 8.21 30.75
N ASP A 307 -8.00 9.23 30.52
CA ASP A 307 -7.54 10.63 30.47
C ASP A 307 -7.82 11.32 31.81
N GLU A 308 -6.73 11.69 32.50
CA GLU A 308 -6.77 12.31 33.82
C GLU A 308 -7.45 13.69 33.83
N THR A 309 -7.40 14.43 32.73
CA THR A 309 -8.04 15.75 32.65
C THR A 309 -9.55 15.60 32.44
N LEU A 310 -9.93 14.69 31.55
CA LEU A 310 -11.32 14.42 31.24
C LEU A 310 -12.01 13.55 32.31
N GLN A 311 -11.25 12.82 33.12
CA GLN A 311 -11.71 11.80 34.08
C GLN A 311 -12.61 10.75 33.41
N ARG A 312 -12.22 10.32 32.19
CA ARG A 312 -12.94 9.33 31.38
C ARG A 312 -11.97 8.41 30.65
N TRP A 313 -12.44 7.24 30.30
CA TRP A 313 -11.78 6.34 29.37
C TRP A 313 -12.07 6.80 27.96
N VAL A 314 -11.03 6.92 27.12
CA VAL A 314 -11.12 7.33 25.72
C VAL A 314 -10.71 6.14 24.84
N TRP A 315 -11.38 5.94 23.73
CA TRP A 315 -10.99 4.92 22.76
C TRP A 315 -9.67 5.29 22.08
N THR A 316 -8.71 4.35 22.09
CA THR A 316 -7.35 4.48 21.54
C THR A 316 -6.94 3.17 20.88
N THR A 317 -7.13 3.05 19.57
CA THR A 317 -6.86 1.78 18.84
C THR A 317 -5.37 1.50 18.70
N PHE A 318 -4.51 2.52 18.46
CA PHE A 318 -3.10 2.35 18.10
C PHE A 318 -2.14 2.77 19.21
N ASN A 319 -2.23 4.03 19.68
CA ASN A 319 -1.40 4.54 20.75
C ASN A 319 -2.26 5.29 21.79
N ASP A 320 -1.80 5.35 23.02
CA ASP A 320 -2.49 6.03 24.14
C ASP A 320 -2.73 7.52 23.90
N PHE A 321 -1.97 8.11 23.00
CA PHE A 321 -2.07 9.52 22.61
C PHE A 321 -2.87 9.74 21.30
N GLN A 322 -3.36 8.68 20.64
CA GLN A 322 -4.18 8.73 19.44
C GLN A 322 -5.65 8.44 19.81
N TRP A 323 -6.47 9.50 19.86
CA TRP A 323 -7.88 9.40 20.23
C TRP A 323 -8.74 9.10 19.00
N ASP A 324 -9.40 7.96 19.02
CA ASP A 324 -10.26 7.53 17.91
C ASP A 324 -11.49 8.41 17.77
N LEU A 325 -11.80 8.75 16.52
CA LEU A 325 -12.92 9.64 16.15
C LEU A 325 -14.25 8.88 16.10
N ASN A 326 -15.31 9.55 16.54
CA ASN A 326 -16.66 9.07 16.46
C ASN A 326 -17.31 9.43 15.11
N TRP A 327 -17.09 8.61 14.10
CA TRP A 327 -17.69 8.80 12.79
C TRP A 327 -19.20 8.66 12.71
N ALA A 328 -19.87 8.16 13.77
CA ALA A 328 -21.33 8.22 13.90
C ALA A 328 -21.83 9.66 14.13
N ASN A 329 -20.94 10.60 14.42
CA ASN A 329 -21.25 12.02 14.51
C ASN A 329 -21.03 12.69 13.14
N PRO A 330 -22.09 13.22 12.45
CA PRO A 330 -21.93 13.86 11.15
C PRO A 330 -21.17 15.19 11.18
N ASP A 331 -20.94 15.78 12.35
CA ASP A 331 -20.07 16.95 12.45
C ASP A 331 -18.62 16.58 12.11
N VAL A 332 -18.14 15.41 12.57
CA VAL A 332 -16.81 14.86 12.19
C VAL A 332 -16.71 14.68 10.68
N PHE A 333 -17.76 14.14 10.04
CA PHE A 333 -17.79 14.00 8.58
C PHE A 333 -17.65 15.35 7.86
N CYS A 334 -18.37 16.39 8.30
CA CYS A 334 -18.30 17.69 7.69
C CYS A 334 -16.91 18.35 7.85
N GLU A 335 -16.28 18.23 9.03
CA GLU A 335 -14.90 18.69 9.25
C GLU A 335 -13.93 18.00 8.27
N PHE A 336 -14.03 16.68 8.09
CA PHE A 336 -13.16 15.98 7.14
C PHE A 336 -13.45 16.31 5.67
N VAL A 337 -14.68 16.59 5.28
CA VAL A 337 -14.97 17.11 3.92
C VAL A 337 -14.28 18.44 3.69
N GLU A 338 -14.24 19.35 4.68
CA GLU A 338 -13.53 20.62 4.58
C GLU A 338 -12.00 20.41 4.50
N ILE A 339 -11.43 19.52 5.31
CA ILE A 339 -10.01 19.15 5.26
C ILE A 339 -9.64 18.61 3.87
N VAL A 340 -10.40 17.64 3.35
CA VAL A 340 -10.18 17.05 2.02
C VAL A 340 -10.22 18.11 0.92
N CYS A 341 -11.22 18.98 0.94
CA CYS A 341 -11.34 20.06 -0.05
C CYS A 341 -10.18 21.05 0.05
N THR A 342 -9.73 21.37 1.27
CA THR A 342 -8.59 22.28 1.50
C THR A 342 -7.31 21.69 0.92
N LEU A 343 -6.99 20.43 1.22
CA LEU A 343 -5.81 19.77 0.69
C LEU A 343 -5.86 19.65 -0.85
N ALA A 344 -7.02 19.29 -1.41
CA ALA A 344 -7.20 19.26 -2.86
C ALA A 344 -6.97 20.63 -3.52
N ASN A 345 -7.40 21.71 -2.88
CA ASN A 345 -7.19 23.09 -3.37
C ASN A 345 -5.74 23.58 -3.20
N ARG A 346 -4.94 22.94 -2.33
CA ARG A 346 -3.48 23.12 -2.24
C ARG A 346 -2.69 22.28 -3.25
N GLY A 347 -3.37 21.59 -4.17
CA GLY A 347 -2.75 20.83 -5.25
C GLY A 347 -2.48 19.35 -4.95
N VAL A 348 -3.03 18.82 -3.85
CA VAL A 348 -2.98 17.39 -3.57
C VAL A 348 -3.88 16.64 -4.56
N ASP A 349 -3.34 15.65 -5.23
CA ASP A 349 -3.98 14.89 -6.30
C ASP A 349 -4.58 13.57 -5.82
N LEU A 350 -3.99 12.99 -4.77
CA LEU A 350 -4.40 11.71 -4.22
C LEU A 350 -4.25 11.73 -2.69
N LEU A 351 -5.24 11.19 -2.00
CA LEU A 351 -5.22 11.02 -0.56
C LEU A 351 -5.16 9.54 -0.19
N ARG A 352 -4.12 9.15 0.57
CA ARG A 352 -4.06 7.86 1.22
C ARG A 352 -4.86 7.93 2.51
N LEU A 353 -5.97 7.20 2.55
CA LEU A 353 -6.82 7.11 3.73
C LEU A 353 -6.22 6.10 4.71
N ASP A 354 -5.55 6.63 5.72
CA ASP A 354 -4.85 5.85 6.73
C ASP A 354 -5.83 5.11 7.65
N ALA A 355 -5.54 3.84 7.94
CA ALA A 355 -6.28 2.97 8.85
C ALA A 355 -7.80 2.97 8.63
N ILE A 356 -8.25 3.13 7.37
CA ILE A 356 -9.67 3.31 7.02
C ILE A 356 -10.57 2.18 7.53
N ALA A 357 -10.02 0.97 7.64
CA ALA A 357 -10.75 -0.21 8.09
C ALA A 357 -11.32 -0.05 9.51
N PHE A 358 -10.73 0.81 10.33
CA PHE A 358 -11.07 1.00 11.74
C PHE A 358 -12.01 2.18 12.01
N THR A 359 -12.36 2.98 11.00
CA THR A 359 -13.08 4.25 11.20
C THR A 359 -14.47 4.09 11.83
N TRP A 360 -15.17 2.98 11.61
CA TRP A 360 -16.50 2.77 12.16
C TRP A 360 -16.48 1.82 13.36
N LYS A 361 -17.11 2.23 14.47
CA LYS A 361 -17.15 1.45 15.73
C LYS A 361 -18.55 0.88 15.96
N LYS A 362 -18.63 -0.43 16.26
CA LYS A 362 -19.91 -1.12 16.52
C LYS A 362 -19.74 -2.19 17.58
N LYS A 363 -20.48 -2.04 18.69
CA LYS A 363 -20.42 -2.94 19.83
C LYS A 363 -20.75 -4.38 19.44
N GLY A 364 -19.96 -5.33 19.93
CA GLY A 364 -20.12 -6.76 19.65
C GLY A 364 -19.53 -7.21 18.30
N THR A 365 -18.75 -6.33 17.65
CA THR A 365 -17.93 -6.65 16.48
C THR A 365 -16.46 -6.35 16.80
N ASP A 366 -15.56 -6.71 15.91
CA ASP A 366 -14.14 -6.31 15.98
C ASP A 366 -13.91 -4.84 15.61
N SER A 367 -14.97 -4.11 15.23
CA SER A 367 -14.90 -2.72 14.74
C SER A 367 -13.92 -2.52 13.58
N GLN A 368 -13.77 -3.53 12.74
CA GLN A 368 -12.94 -3.53 11.53
C GLN A 368 -13.76 -3.99 10.33
N ASN A 369 -13.54 -3.42 9.15
CA ASN A 369 -14.19 -3.78 7.88
C ASN A 369 -15.73 -3.70 7.88
N LEU A 370 -16.31 -2.88 8.71
CA LEU A 370 -17.77 -2.80 8.81
C LEU A 370 -18.38 -2.19 7.54
N PRO A 371 -19.58 -2.60 7.13
CA PRO A 371 -20.26 -2.06 5.95
C PRO A 371 -20.39 -0.53 5.96
N GLU A 372 -20.50 0.07 7.13
CA GLU A 372 -20.58 1.51 7.33
C GLU A 372 -19.34 2.25 6.83
N VAL A 373 -18.14 1.62 6.89
CA VAL A 373 -16.89 2.17 6.34
C VAL A 373 -17.00 2.41 4.83
N HIS A 374 -17.62 1.49 4.11
CA HIS A 374 -17.80 1.63 2.66
C HIS A 374 -18.80 2.74 2.30
N PHE A 375 -19.88 2.90 3.08
CA PHE A 375 -20.81 4.02 2.88
C PHE A 375 -20.17 5.37 3.24
N LEU A 376 -19.34 5.40 4.30
CA LEU A 376 -18.57 6.57 4.69
C LEU A 376 -17.61 7.00 3.55
N THR A 377 -16.80 6.06 3.04
CA THR A 377 -15.87 6.31 1.93
C THR A 377 -16.60 6.77 0.67
N ARG A 378 -17.75 6.16 0.35
CA ARG A 378 -18.59 6.56 -0.78
C ARG A 378 -19.06 8.01 -0.66
N ALA A 379 -19.52 8.41 0.54
CA ALA A 379 -19.96 9.77 0.77
C ALA A 379 -18.80 10.76 0.70
N LEU A 380 -17.67 10.45 1.32
CA LEU A 380 -16.48 11.30 1.32
C LEU A 380 -15.94 11.52 -0.10
N ARG A 381 -15.79 10.42 -0.87
CA ARG A 381 -15.36 10.51 -2.27
C ARG A 381 -16.33 11.30 -3.14
N ALA A 382 -17.62 11.10 -2.95
CA ALA A 382 -18.64 11.82 -3.73
C ALA A 382 -18.60 13.33 -3.42
N ALA A 383 -18.48 13.71 -2.15
CA ALA A 383 -18.32 15.10 -1.73
C ALA A 383 -17.05 15.70 -2.34
N ALA A 384 -15.91 15.05 -2.20
CA ALA A 384 -14.63 15.49 -2.75
C ALA A 384 -14.70 15.71 -4.26
N ARG A 385 -15.32 14.80 -5.02
CA ARG A 385 -15.43 14.89 -6.48
C ARG A 385 -16.43 15.93 -7.01
N ILE A 386 -17.29 16.46 -6.17
CA ILE A 386 -18.09 17.66 -6.54
C ILE A 386 -17.15 18.87 -6.59
N ALA A 387 -16.27 19.04 -5.62
CA ALA A 387 -15.31 20.15 -5.56
C ALA A 387 -14.11 19.96 -6.52
N ALA A 388 -13.43 18.83 -6.40
CA ALA A 388 -12.19 18.44 -7.12
C ALA A 388 -12.41 17.10 -7.85
N PRO A 389 -12.94 17.08 -9.07
CA PRO A 389 -13.45 15.87 -9.72
C PRO A 389 -12.37 14.85 -10.09
N ALA A 390 -11.11 15.27 -10.16
CA ALA A 390 -9.97 14.41 -10.45
C ALA A 390 -9.24 13.91 -9.20
N LEU A 391 -9.62 14.36 -7.99
CA LEU A 391 -9.04 13.86 -6.76
C LEU A 391 -9.24 12.35 -6.66
N ALA A 392 -8.16 11.62 -6.45
CA ALA A 392 -8.17 10.17 -6.28
C ALA A 392 -8.02 9.78 -4.80
N ILE A 393 -8.43 8.56 -4.47
CA ILE A 393 -8.38 8.02 -3.12
C ILE A 393 -7.67 6.66 -3.16
N LYS A 394 -6.69 6.49 -2.27
CA LYS A 394 -6.03 5.22 -1.99
C LYS A 394 -6.41 4.72 -0.60
N ALA A 395 -6.99 3.51 -0.53
CA ALA A 395 -7.28 2.87 0.75
C ALA A 395 -6.03 2.22 1.34
N GLU A 396 -5.73 2.56 2.58
CA GLU A 396 -4.86 1.76 3.41
C GLU A 396 -5.73 0.88 4.31
N ALA A 397 -5.85 -0.39 3.90
CA ALA A 397 -6.63 -1.40 4.58
C ALA A 397 -5.83 -2.70 4.61
N ILE A 398 -5.20 -2.98 5.75
CA ILE A 398 -4.43 -4.22 5.96
C ILE A 398 -5.40 -5.29 6.48
N VAL A 399 -6.11 -5.88 5.54
CA VAL A 399 -7.20 -6.82 5.78
C VAL A 399 -7.06 -8.06 4.91
N GLY A 400 -7.88 -9.08 5.15
CA GLY A 400 -7.90 -10.29 4.35
C GLY A 400 -8.21 -10.03 2.86
N PRO A 401 -7.76 -10.91 1.94
CA PRO A 401 -7.93 -10.71 0.49
C PRO A 401 -9.38 -10.49 0.05
N GLN A 402 -10.32 -11.17 0.70
CA GLN A 402 -11.75 -11.06 0.36
C GLN A 402 -12.33 -9.69 0.72
N ASP A 403 -11.88 -9.11 1.83
CA ASP A 403 -12.33 -7.81 2.32
C ASP A 403 -11.64 -6.66 1.58
N LEU A 404 -10.37 -6.84 1.18
CA LEU A 404 -9.58 -5.81 0.53
C LEU A 404 -10.21 -5.29 -0.77
N VAL A 405 -10.77 -6.18 -1.59
CA VAL A 405 -11.44 -5.79 -2.84
C VAL A 405 -12.71 -4.96 -2.56
N GLY A 406 -13.32 -5.14 -1.38
CA GLY A 406 -14.42 -4.30 -0.90
C GLY A 406 -14.08 -2.81 -0.90
N TYR A 407 -12.83 -2.44 -0.56
CA TYR A 407 -12.36 -1.04 -0.55
C TYR A 407 -12.17 -0.42 -1.94
N LEU A 408 -12.05 -1.23 -2.98
CA LEU A 408 -12.07 -0.80 -4.38
C LEU A 408 -13.50 -0.65 -4.93
N GLY A 409 -14.49 -1.13 -4.17
CA GLY A 409 -15.90 -1.03 -4.48
C GLY A 409 -16.45 -2.17 -5.34
N VAL A 410 -17.21 -3.04 -4.70
CA VAL A 410 -17.93 -4.14 -5.34
C VAL A 410 -19.43 -3.98 -5.15
N GLY A 411 -20.24 -4.69 -5.94
CA GLY A 411 -21.70 -4.64 -5.85
C GLY A 411 -22.25 -3.20 -6.00
N GLU A 412 -23.03 -2.72 -5.05
CA GLU A 412 -23.60 -1.35 -5.09
C GLU A 412 -22.55 -0.23 -4.97
N HIS A 413 -21.34 -0.56 -4.54
CA HIS A 413 -20.22 0.35 -4.38
C HIS A 413 -19.29 0.38 -5.62
N ALA A 414 -19.57 -0.40 -6.67
CA ALA A 414 -18.71 -0.49 -7.85
C ALA A 414 -18.41 0.89 -8.46
N GLY A 415 -17.11 1.25 -8.54
CA GLY A 415 -16.64 2.53 -9.06
C GLY A 415 -16.89 3.76 -8.15
N LYS A 416 -17.22 3.56 -6.86
CA LYS A 416 -17.69 4.61 -5.96
C LYS A 416 -16.88 4.74 -4.67
N LEU A 417 -15.87 3.91 -4.47
CA LEU A 417 -14.99 3.93 -3.32
C LEU A 417 -13.58 4.37 -3.71
N SER A 418 -12.56 3.67 -3.24
CA SER A 418 -11.18 4.04 -3.54
C SER A 418 -10.82 3.72 -5.00
N ASP A 419 -9.94 4.52 -5.55
CA ASP A 419 -9.41 4.34 -6.90
C ASP A 419 -8.23 3.35 -6.89
N MET A 420 -7.58 3.22 -5.71
CA MET A 420 -6.43 2.34 -5.47
C MET A 420 -6.50 1.73 -4.07
N ALA A 421 -5.90 0.55 -3.91
CA ALA A 421 -5.59 -0.06 -2.61
C ALA A 421 -4.23 -0.76 -2.67
N TYR A 422 -3.56 -0.92 -1.53
CA TYR A 422 -2.30 -1.65 -1.44
C TYR A 422 -2.52 -3.14 -1.64
N HIS A 423 -1.66 -3.79 -2.44
CA HIS A 423 -1.69 -5.24 -2.59
C HIS A 423 -0.75 -5.92 -1.57
N ASN A 424 -1.06 -5.81 -0.29
CA ASN A 424 -0.24 -6.33 0.81
C ASN A 424 -0.04 -7.86 0.72
N SER A 425 -1.06 -8.62 0.31
CA SER A 425 -0.92 -10.07 0.14
C SER A 425 0.17 -10.42 -0.88
N TYR A 426 0.24 -9.72 -2.02
CA TYR A 426 1.29 -9.97 -3.01
C TYR A 426 2.67 -9.68 -2.45
N MET A 427 2.83 -8.56 -1.74
CA MET A 427 4.08 -8.17 -1.07
C MET A 427 4.55 -9.27 -0.12
N VAL A 428 3.70 -9.72 0.82
CA VAL A 428 4.02 -10.77 1.79
C VAL A 428 4.39 -12.09 1.11
N GLN A 429 3.63 -12.47 0.08
CA GLN A 429 3.87 -13.71 -0.65
C GLN A 429 5.17 -13.70 -1.46
N LEU A 430 5.61 -12.56 -1.98
CA LEU A 430 6.93 -12.43 -2.62
C LEU A 430 8.05 -12.72 -1.62
N TRP A 431 8.00 -12.15 -0.43
CA TRP A 431 8.97 -12.42 0.63
C TRP A 431 8.91 -13.88 1.09
N SER A 432 7.71 -14.46 1.21
CA SER A 432 7.54 -15.87 1.53
C SER A 432 8.19 -16.79 0.49
N ALA A 433 7.91 -16.56 -0.79
CA ALA A 433 8.48 -17.35 -1.88
C ALA A 433 10.00 -17.23 -1.96
N LEU A 434 10.55 -16.03 -1.73
CA LEU A 434 12.00 -15.80 -1.73
C LEU A 434 12.71 -16.53 -0.57
N ALA A 435 12.13 -16.54 0.64
CA ALA A 435 12.70 -17.23 1.80
C ALA A 435 12.62 -18.74 1.67
N SER A 436 11.47 -19.26 1.22
CA SER A 436 11.23 -20.72 1.09
C SER A 436 11.77 -21.31 -0.21
N ARG A 437 12.07 -20.49 -1.23
CA ARG A 437 12.37 -20.91 -2.61
C ARG A 437 11.23 -21.73 -3.23
N ASP A 438 10.02 -21.48 -2.78
CA ASP A 438 8.81 -22.19 -3.20
C ASP A 438 7.67 -21.19 -3.40
N THR A 439 7.09 -21.18 -4.60
CA THR A 439 6.00 -20.29 -5.00
C THR A 439 4.62 -20.88 -4.77
N THR A 440 4.50 -22.09 -4.21
CA THR A 440 3.22 -22.80 -4.09
C THR A 440 2.22 -22.02 -3.26
N LEU A 441 2.63 -21.48 -2.10
CA LEU A 441 1.77 -20.65 -1.26
C LEU A 441 1.36 -19.36 -1.98
N LEU A 442 2.29 -18.67 -2.64
CA LEU A 442 2.03 -17.47 -3.43
C LEU A 442 0.99 -17.76 -4.54
N ARG A 443 1.18 -18.87 -5.26
CA ARG A 443 0.25 -19.28 -6.34
C ARG A 443 -1.15 -19.58 -5.81
N VAL A 444 -1.24 -20.30 -4.69
CA VAL A 444 -2.52 -20.61 -4.02
C VAL A 444 -3.22 -19.31 -3.62
N ALA A 445 -2.51 -18.39 -2.94
CA ALA A 445 -3.07 -17.14 -2.46
C ALA A 445 -3.56 -16.25 -3.61
N LEU A 446 -2.76 -16.08 -4.67
CA LEU A 446 -3.15 -15.26 -5.83
C LEU A 446 -4.29 -15.88 -6.65
N ALA A 447 -4.33 -17.22 -6.80
CA ALA A 447 -5.41 -17.89 -7.53
C ALA A 447 -6.77 -17.73 -6.85
N LYS A 448 -6.80 -17.57 -5.53
CA LYS A 448 -8.01 -17.32 -4.74
C LYS A 448 -8.34 -15.83 -4.59
N PHE A 449 -7.41 -14.94 -4.95
CA PHE A 449 -7.59 -13.51 -4.76
C PHE A 449 -8.74 -13.00 -5.65
N PRO A 450 -9.72 -12.27 -5.08
CA PRO A 450 -10.86 -11.80 -5.87
C PRO A 450 -10.41 -10.80 -6.95
N PRO A 451 -11.06 -10.81 -8.13
CA PRO A 451 -10.75 -9.85 -9.18
C PRO A 451 -11.14 -8.43 -8.74
N LYS A 452 -10.25 -7.47 -8.97
CA LYS A 452 -10.55 -6.05 -8.72
C LYS A 452 -11.48 -5.48 -9.80
N PRO A 453 -12.24 -4.41 -9.50
CA PRO A 453 -12.96 -3.65 -10.53
C PRO A 453 -12.01 -3.11 -11.61
N ALA A 454 -12.45 -3.16 -12.88
CA ALA A 454 -11.60 -2.80 -14.03
C ALA A 454 -11.12 -1.34 -14.01
N ASN A 455 -11.87 -0.43 -13.39
CA ASN A 455 -11.56 1.00 -13.29
C ASN A 455 -10.74 1.38 -12.04
N THR A 456 -10.16 0.40 -11.34
CA THR A 456 -9.32 0.61 -10.16
C THR A 456 -7.92 0.05 -10.40
N THR A 457 -6.99 0.39 -9.53
CA THR A 457 -5.61 -0.09 -9.63
C THR A 457 -5.10 -0.65 -8.29
N TRP A 458 -4.12 -1.56 -8.35
CA TRP A 458 -3.35 -1.97 -7.20
C TRP A 458 -2.14 -1.06 -7.01
N GLY A 459 -1.85 -0.66 -5.78
CA GLY A 459 -0.54 -0.22 -5.38
C GLY A 459 0.33 -1.45 -5.12
N SER A 460 1.19 -1.82 -6.06
CA SER A 460 2.12 -2.93 -5.90
C SER A 460 3.43 -2.45 -5.29
N TYR A 461 3.92 -3.17 -4.28
CA TYR A 461 5.12 -2.76 -3.54
C TYR A 461 5.84 -3.97 -2.93
N VAL A 462 7.08 -3.81 -2.57
CA VAL A 462 7.88 -4.84 -1.87
C VAL A 462 8.10 -4.51 -0.41
N ARG A 463 8.09 -3.23 -0.06
CA ARG A 463 8.04 -2.70 1.30
C ARG A 463 7.58 -1.24 1.29
N CYS A 464 7.25 -0.71 2.45
CA CYS A 464 6.98 0.72 2.66
C CYS A 464 7.70 1.22 3.92
N HIS A 465 7.19 2.25 4.56
CA HIS A 465 7.70 2.78 5.83
C HIS A 465 7.32 1.92 7.04
N ASP A 466 6.31 1.05 6.89
CA ASP A 466 5.85 0.16 7.95
C ASP A 466 6.63 -1.15 7.98
N ASP A 467 6.45 -1.88 9.07
CA ASP A 467 6.92 -3.23 9.24
C ASP A 467 6.20 -4.21 8.29
N ILE A 468 6.82 -5.34 8.05
CA ILE A 468 6.22 -6.44 7.30
C ILE A 468 5.52 -7.38 8.29
N GLY A 469 4.18 -7.32 8.33
CA GLY A 469 3.34 -8.29 8.99
C GLY A 469 3.08 -9.50 8.08
N TRP A 470 3.25 -10.71 8.62
CA TRP A 470 3.09 -11.94 7.83
C TRP A 470 1.62 -12.32 7.66
N ALA A 471 0.91 -11.57 6.79
CA ALA A 471 -0.50 -11.79 6.46
C ALA A 471 -0.68 -13.06 5.58
N VAL A 472 -0.23 -14.21 6.09
CA VAL A 472 -0.46 -15.54 5.51
C VAL A 472 -1.65 -16.17 6.22
N THR A 473 -2.74 -16.44 5.49
CA THR A 473 -3.92 -17.10 6.06
C THR A 473 -3.65 -18.59 6.30
N ASP A 474 -4.18 -19.15 7.39
CA ASP A 474 -4.05 -20.58 7.66
C ASP A 474 -4.70 -21.45 6.56
N ALA A 475 -5.78 -20.94 5.93
CA ALA A 475 -6.44 -21.62 4.83
C ALA A 475 -5.56 -21.70 3.57
N ASP A 476 -4.85 -20.62 3.22
CA ASP A 476 -3.93 -20.65 2.07
C ASP A 476 -2.69 -21.50 2.36
N ALA A 477 -2.17 -21.43 3.60
CA ALA A 477 -1.08 -22.27 4.03
C ALA A 477 -1.45 -23.76 3.96
N ALA A 478 -2.62 -24.13 4.49
CA ALA A 478 -3.11 -25.52 4.45
C ALA A 478 -3.29 -26.05 3.02
N ASP A 479 -3.85 -25.23 2.11
CA ASP A 479 -3.99 -25.60 0.70
C ASP A 479 -2.65 -25.69 -0.04
N ALA A 480 -1.62 -25.01 0.46
CA ALA A 480 -0.24 -25.14 0.01
C ALA A 480 0.52 -26.29 0.70
N GLY A 481 -0.12 -27.05 1.60
CA GLY A 481 0.49 -28.14 2.36
C GLY A 481 1.39 -27.67 3.51
N LEU A 482 1.18 -26.46 4.03
CA LEU A 482 1.94 -25.83 5.10
C LEU A 482 1.10 -25.66 6.36
N ASP A 483 1.76 -25.60 7.52
CA ASP A 483 1.18 -25.08 8.75
C ASP A 483 1.38 -23.55 8.79
N GLY A 484 0.30 -22.80 8.87
CA GLY A 484 0.35 -21.31 8.77
C GLY A 484 1.14 -20.68 9.91
N PHE A 485 0.96 -21.16 11.14
CA PHE A 485 1.70 -20.64 12.30
C PHE A 485 3.21 -20.91 12.16
N ALA A 486 3.59 -22.16 11.84
CA ALA A 486 4.99 -22.53 11.67
C ALA A 486 5.64 -21.76 10.51
N HIS A 487 4.89 -21.51 9.42
CA HIS A 487 5.40 -20.76 8.29
C HIS A 487 5.62 -19.26 8.62
N ARG A 488 4.69 -18.61 9.32
CA ARG A 488 4.88 -17.23 9.81
C ARG A 488 6.06 -17.13 10.78
N ALA A 489 6.22 -18.10 11.67
CA ALA A 489 7.39 -18.18 12.57
C ALA A 489 8.70 -18.31 11.78
N PHE A 490 8.74 -19.22 10.78
CA PHE A 490 9.88 -19.35 9.88
C PHE A 490 10.24 -18.04 9.18
N LEU A 491 9.26 -17.31 8.63
CA LEU A 491 9.51 -16.05 7.96
C LEU A 491 10.09 -14.99 8.92
N SER A 492 9.58 -14.92 10.15
CA SER A 492 10.12 -14.03 11.19
C SER A 492 11.57 -14.36 11.55
N GLU A 493 11.90 -15.63 11.73
CA GLU A 493 13.27 -16.09 12.00
C GLU A 493 14.18 -15.88 10.79
N PHE A 494 13.68 -16.12 9.59
CA PHE A 494 14.46 -15.94 8.37
C PHE A 494 14.83 -14.48 8.17
N TYR A 495 13.86 -13.58 8.21
CA TYR A 495 14.10 -12.17 7.92
C TYR A 495 14.71 -11.38 9.08
N SER A 496 14.64 -11.87 10.32
CA SER A 496 15.48 -11.37 11.42
C SER A 496 16.93 -11.87 11.35
N GLY A 497 17.25 -12.77 10.44
CA GLY A 497 18.59 -13.34 10.29
C GLY A 497 18.94 -14.44 11.30
N THR A 498 18.00 -14.84 12.17
CA THR A 498 18.22 -15.87 13.20
C THR A 498 18.07 -17.29 12.66
N PHE A 499 17.37 -17.49 11.55
CA PHE A 499 17.24 -18.79 10.90
C PHE A 499 18.58 -19.22 10.27
N PRO A 500 19.04 -20.46 10.51
CA PRO A 500 20.30 -20.95 9.91
C PRO A 500 20.26 -20.91 8.38
N GLY A 501 21.26 -20.24 7.78
CA GLY A 501 21.34 -20.08 6.32
C GLY A 501 20.54 -18.89 5.76
N SER A 502 19.86 -18.10 6.60
CA SER A 502 19.26 -16.85 6.14
C SER A 502 20.31 -15.89 5.60
N PHE A 503 19.97 -15.20 4.52
CA PHE A 503 20.75 -14.08 3.99
C PHE A 503 20.34 -12.73 4.59
N ALA A 504 19.18 -12.62 5.23
CA ALA A 504 18.58 -11.36 5.68
C ALA A 504 19.20 -10.83 6.97
N GLU A 505 19.06 -9.50 7.17
CA GLU A 505 19.38 -8.76 8.40
C GLU A 505 18.27 -7.75 8.71
N GLY A 506 17.16 -8.22 9.31
CA GLY A 506 16.06 -7.39 9.81
C GLY A 506 15.97 -7.39 11.33
N LEU A 507 15.06 -6.59 11.87
CA LEU A 507 14.73 -6.53 13.29
C LEU A 507 13.29 -7.01 13.52
N VAL A 508 13.08 -7.74 14.62
CA VAL A 508 11.71 -8.08 15.04
C VAL A 508 11.04 -6.82 15.58
N PHE A 509 9.90 -6.46 14.99
CA PHE A 509 9.02 -5.39 15.44
C PHE A 509 7.74 -6.02 15.99
N GLN A 510 7.35 -5.64 17.22
CA GLN A 510 6.20 -6.21 17.91
C GLN A 510 6.21 -7.75 17.99
N HIS A 511 6.13 -8.28 19.17
CA HIS A 511 5.96 -9.70 19.39
C HIS A 511 4.75 -9.91 20.28
N ASN A 512 3.68 -10.46 19.72
CA ASN A 512 2.52 -10.87 20.51
C ASN A 512 2.79 -12.26 21.12
N PRO A 513 3.04 -12.37 22.43
CA PRO A 513 3.36 -13.66 23.06
C PRO A 513 2.19 -14.63 23.07
N THR A 514 0.95 -14.13 22.95
CA THR A 514 -0.27 -14.95 22.95
C THR A 514 -0.49 -15.63 21.62
N THR A 515 -0.32 -14.90 20.51
CA THR A 515 -0.49 -15.44 19.15
C THR A 515 0.82 -15.92 18.54
N GLY A 516 1.98 -15.57 19.12
CA GLY A 516 3.30 -15.83 18.56
C GLY A 516 3.62 -14.96 17.33
N ASP A 517 2.77 -14.01 16.99
CA ASP A 517 2.96 -13.14 15.83
C ASP A 517 4.17 -12.22 16.04
N LYS A 518 5.01 -12.11 15.01
CA LYS A 518 6.21 -11.27 14.97
C LYS A 518 6.27 -10.60 13.60
N ARG A 519 6.44 -9.29 13.61
CA ARG A 519 6.61 -8.50 12.39
C ARG A 519 8.09 -8.17 12.18
N ILE A 520 8.47 -7.77 10.98
CA ILE A 520 9.87 -7.51 10.64
C ILE A 520 10.03 -6.08 10.11
N SER A 521 11.03 -5.39 10.65
CA SER A 521 11.56 -4.12 10.15
C SER A 521 12.89 -4.34 9.45
N GLY A 522 13.08 -3.74 8.27
CA GLY A 522 14.33 -3.80 7.52
C GLY A 522 14.23 -3.12 6.15
N SER A 523 15.35 -2.57 5.65
CA SER A 523 15.41 -2.04 4.29
C SER A 523 15.33 -3.17 3.27
N LEU A 524 14.89 -2.87 2.03
CA LEU A 524 14.86 -3.87 0.95
C LEU A 524 16.21 -4.58 0.80
N ALA A 525 17.28 -3.81 0.78
CA ALA A 525 18.64 -4.32 0.58
C ALA A 525 19.09 -5.25 1.73
N SER A 526 18.81 -4.87 2.99
CA SER A 526 19.17 -5.67 4.16
C SER A 526 18.35 -6.96 4.23
N LEU A 527 17.06 -6.89 3.93
CA LEU A 527 16.18 -8.08 3.88
C LEU A 527 16.50 -8.99 2.68
N ALA A 528 16.92 -8.44 1.53
CA ALA A 528 17.37 -9.21 0.37
C ALA A 528 18.82 -9.71 0.49
N GLY A 529 19.53 -9.37 1.58
CA GLY A 529 20.83 -9.92 1.94
C GLY A 529 22.04 -9.12 1.46
N LEU A 530 21.86 -7.92 0.91
CA LEU A 530 22.98 -7.10 0.45
C LEU A 530 23.86 -6.64 1.62
N GLU A 531 23.27 -6.29 2.77
CA GLU A 531 24.03 -5.88 3.96
C GLU A 531 24.96 -6.97 4.45
N LYS A 532 24.45 -8.19 4.59
CA LYS A 532 25.23 -9.36 4.99
C LYS A 532 26.30 -9.73 3.97
N ALA A 533 25.97 -9.62 2.68
CA ALA A 533 26.90 -9.89 1.58
C ALA A 533 28.07 -8.90 1.57
N LEU A 534 27.80 -7.60 1.75
CA LEU A 534 28.84 -6.56 1.86
C LEU A 534 29.75 -6.79 3.07
N LYS A 535 29.17 -7.15 4.23
CA LYS A 535 29.95 -7.52 5.42
C LYS A 535 30.85 -8.76 5.18
N SER A 536 30.42 -9.72 4.37
CA SER A 536 31.21 -10.91 4.02
C SER A 536 32.33 -10.60 3.04
N GLY A 537 32.18 -9.58 2.19
CA GLY A 537 33.09 -9.20 1.12
C GLY A 537 33.16 -10.20 -0.02
N ARG A 538 32.24 -11.18 -0.10
CA ARG A 538 32.21 -12.16 -1.20
C ARG A 538 31.40 -11.61 -2.37
N GLU A 539 32.08 -11.41 -3.51
CA GLU A 539 31.47 -10.86 -4.73
C GLU A 539 30.25 -11.69 -5.20
N SER A 540 30.32 -13.02 -5.09
CA SER A 540 29.22 -13.91 -5.45
C SER A 540 27.95 -13.66 -4.62
N ASP A 541 28.10 -13.37 -3.33
CA ASP A 541 26.98 -13.10 -2.45
C ASP A 541 26.38 -11.72 -2.75
N ILE A 542 27.25 -10.74 -3.05
CA ILE A 542 26.84 -9.38 -3.45
C ILE A 542 26.04 -9.48 -4.75
N ALA A 543 26.53 -10.21 -5.75
CA ALA A 543 25.82 -10.40 -7.02
C ALA A 543 24.43 -11.04 -6.81
N LEU A 544 24.36 -12.13 -6.03
CA LEU A 544 23.08 -12.77 -5.70
C LEU A 544 22.12 -11.86 -4.93
N ALA A 545 22.62 -10.97 -4.07
CA ALA A 545 21.79 -10.01 -3.35
C ALA A 545 21.23 -8.94 -4.30
N ILE A 546 22.04 -8.44 -5.23
CA ILE A 546 21.60 -7.51 -6.28
C ILE A 546 20.55 -8.18 -7.18
N ASP A 547 20.75 -9.44 -7.54
CA ASP A 547 19.79 -10.21 -8.34
C ASP A 547 18.45 -10.37 -7.61
N ARG A 548 18.44 -10.65 -6.29
CA ARG A 548 17.21 -10.68 -5.47
C ARG A 548 16.50 -9.34 -5.43
N ILE A 549 17.24 -8.23 -5.25
CA ILE A 549 16.67 -6.88 -5.28
C ILE A 549 16.05 -6.59 -6.65
N THR A 550 16.76 -6.94 -7.72
CA THR A 550 16.28 -6.76 -9.12
C THR A 550 15.01 -7.57 -9.38
N LEU A 551 14.98 -8.83 -8.94
CA LEU A 551 13.81 -9.70 -9.06
C LEU A 551 12.59 -9.13 -8.33
N LEU A 552 12.76 -8.64 -7.10
CA LEU A 552 11.68 -8.03 -6.33
C LEU A 552 11.17 -6.75 -6.97
N HIS A 553 12.06 -5.89 -7.46
CA HIS A 553 11.67 -4.70 -8.23
C HIS A 553 10.92 -5.07 -9.51
N ALA A 554 11.40 -6.07 -10.24
CA ALA A 554 10.75 -6.50 -11.46
C ALA A 554 9.39 -7.14 -11.23
N ALA A 555 9.23 -7.95 -10.15
CA ALA A 555 7.94 -8.49 -9.77
C ALA A 555 6.95 -7.39 -9.35
N MET A 556 7.40 -6.36 -8.65
CA MET A 556 6.61 -5.17 -8.31
C MET A 556 6.19 -4.40 -9.56
N LEU A 557 7.13 -4.14 -10.48
CA LEU A 557 6.90 -3.38 -11.72
C LEU A 557 6.03 -4.15 -12.72
N GLY A 558 6.17 -5.47 -12.79
CA GLY A 558 5.48 -6.36 -13.72
C GLY A 558 4.06 -6.71 -13.32
N PHE A 559 3.70 -6.66 -12.03
CA PHE A 559 2.37 -7.11 -11.57
C PHE A 559 1.19 -6.37 -12.21
N GLY A 560 1.41 -5.16 -12.76
CA GLY A 560 0.36 -4.33 -13.36
C GLY A 560 -0.50 -3.64 -12.32
N GLY A 561 -0.30 -2.37 -12.20
CA GLY A 561 -0.86 -1.47 -11.21
C GLY A 561 0.03 -0.26 -11.13
N GLN A 562 -0.05 0.51 -10.06
CA GLN A 562 0.91 1.56 -9.76
C GLN A 562 2.01 0.99 -8.84
N PRO A 563 3.24 0.78 -9.31
CA PRO A 563 4.35 0.39 -8.45
C PRO A 563 4.69 1.51 -7.47
N LEU A 564 5.00 1.14 -6.23
CA LEU A 564 5.36 2.07 -5.16
C LEU A 564 6.80 1.77 -4.73
N LEU A 565 7.74 2.63 -5.09
CA LEU A 565 9.13 2.56 -4.69
C LEU A 565 9.33 3.35 -3.40
N TYR A 566 9.84 2.72 -2.36
CA TYR A 566 10.21 3.45 -1.15
C TYR A 566 11.62 4.04 -1.29
N MET A 567 11.81 5.27 -0.80
CA MET A 567 13.07 6.02 -0.94
C MET A 567 14.31 5.22 -0.52
N GLY A 568 15.32 5.24 -1.37
CA GLY A 568 16.59 4.57 -1.16
C GLY A 568 16.64 3.09 -1.59
N ASP A 569 15.51 2.46 -1.91
CA ASP A 569 15.51 1.08 -2.41
C ASP A 569 16.15 0.98 -3.78
N GLU A 570 16.01 2.02 -4.61
CA GLU A 570 16.66 2.17 -5.92
C GLU A 570 18.19 2.24 -5.85
N LEU A 571 18.72 2.59 -4.69
CA LEU A 571 20.16 2.65 -4.41
C LEU A 571 20.65 1.44 -3.60
N GLY A 572 19.75 0.55 -3.19
CA GLY A 572 20.09 -0.54 -2.28
C GLY A 572 20.58 -0.03 -0.91
N MET A 573 19.98 1.05 -0.39
CA MET A 573 20.33 1.59 0.93
C MET A 573 20.07 0.57 2.03
N LEU A 574 21.01 0.47 2.97
CA LEU A 574 21.00 -0.50 4.05
C LEU A 574 20.19 0.01 5.26
N ASN A 575 20.04 -0.84 6.26
CA ASN A 575 19.52 -0.48 7.55
C ASN A 575 20.34 0.67 8.18
N ASP A 576 19.66 1.62 8.83
CA ASP A 576 20.32 2.68 9.59
C ASP A 576 20.79 2.15 10.95
N PRO A 577 22.09 1.98 11.20
CA PRO A 577 22.58 1.47 12.47
C PRO A 577 22.41 2.47 13.62
N HIS A 578 22.07 3.72 13.32
CA HIS A 578 21.95 4.82 14.28
C HIS A 578 20.51 5.23 14.55
N TRP A 579 19.53 4.49 14.05
CA TRP A 579 18.10 4.83 14.17
C TRP A 579 17.67 5.14 15.61
N ALA A 580 18.17 4.40 16.60
CA ALA A 580 17.83 4.56 18.00
C ALA A 580 18.60 5.71 18.70
N SER A 581 19.49 6.42 17.98
CA SER A 581 20.24 7.56 18.56
C SER A 581 19.35 8.79 18.77
N ASP A 582 18.23 8.88 18.06
CA ASP A 582 17.21 9.89 18.28
C ASP A 582 16.21 9.40 19.32
N PRO A 583 16.07 10.09 20.47
CA PRO A 583 15.13 9.69 21.51
C PRO A 583 13.66 9.62 21.04
N ALA A 584 13.29 10.38 20.00
CA ALA A 584 11.94 10.33 19.44
C ALA A 584 11.66 9.04 18.63
N HIS A 585 12.71 8.32 18.26
CA HIS A 585 12.64 7.11 17.43
C HIS A 585 13.03 5.83 18.21
N ALA A 586 13.64 5.96 19.39
CA ALA A 586 14.30 4.86 20.09
C ALA A 586 13.36 3.70 20.46
N ASP A 587 12.08 3.97 20.63
CA ASP A 587 11.07 2.98 21.00
C ASP A 587 10.39 2.30 19.78
N ASP A 588 10.68 2.78 18.54
CA ASP A 588 10.09 2.27 17.29
C ASP A 588 11.19 1.84 16.31
N ASN A 589 11.48 0.53 16.27
CA ASN A 589 12.54 0.02 15.40
C ASN A 589 12.22 0.04 13.90
N ARG A 590 11.02 0.48 13.47
CA ARG A 590 10.73 0.76 12.05
C ARG A 590 11.64 1.85 11.49
N TRP A 591 12.18 2.72 12.35
CA TRP A 591 13.17 3.73 11.94
C TRP A 591 14.48 3.14 11.40
N VAL A 592 14.78 1.87 11.66
CA VAL A 592 15.93 1.17 11.07
C VAL A 592 15.91 1.18 9.55
N HIS A 593 14.73 1.12 8.95
CA HIS A 593 14.56 1.10 7.49
C HIS A 593 14.01 2.41 6.91
N ARG A 594 14.10 3.50 7.68
CA ARG A 594 13.78 4.87 7.27
C ARG A 594 15.03 5.76 7.31
N PRO A 595 16.17 5.35 6.67
CA PRO A 595 17.39 6.13 6.68
C PRO A 595 17.19 7.48 6.02
N ARG A 596 18.05 8.46 6.28
CA ARG A 596 18.14 9.68 5.48
C ARG A 596 18.71 9.35 4.11
N MET A 597 18.18 9.98 3.06
CA MET A 597 18.66 9.80 1.70
C MET A 597 20.15 10.16 1.60
N ASP A 598 20.96 9.26 1.09
CA ASP A 598 22.36 9.50 0.80
C ASP A 598 22.55 10.13 -0.58
N TRP A 599 22.51 11.46 -0.62
CA TRP A 599 22.67 12.21 -1.86
C TRP A 599 24.08 12.13 -2.47
N ALA A 600 25.12 11.76 -1.71
CA ALA A 600 26.43 11.51 -2.24
C ALA A 600 26.44 10.20 -3.03
N LEU A 601 25.92 9.14 -2.43
CA LEU A 601 25.73 7.84 -3.07
C LEU A 601 24.84 7.96 -4.31
N ALA A 602 23.73 8.70 -4.23
CA ALA A 602 22.82 8.90 -5.36
C ALA A 602 23.51 9.56 -6.55
N ARG A 603 24.30 10.63 -6.33
CA ARG A 603 25.06 11.32 -7.38
C ARG A 603 26.12 10.43 -7.99
N GLU A 604 26.85 9.68 -7.17
CA GLU A 604 27.87 8.75 -7.66
C GLU A 604 27.25 7.64 -8.53
N ALA A 605 26.15 7.04 -8.07
CA ALA A 605 25.45 6.01 -8.81
C ALA A 605 24.88 6.54 -10.14
N LEU A 606 24.28 7.73 -10.16
CA LEU A 606 23.78 8.37 -11.39
C LEU A 606 24.88 8.66 -12.40
N ALA A 607 26.05 9.13 -11.96
CA ALA A 607 27.18 9.40 -12.86
C ALA A 607 27.60 8.14 -13.62
N GLN A 608 27.66 7.00 -12.93
CA GLN A 608 28.01 5.71 -13.55
C GLN A 608 26.94 5.19 -14.51
N VAL A 609 25.65 5.43 -14.21
CA VAL A 609 24.54 5.08 -15.13
C VAL A 609 24.62 5.91 -16.42
N GLY A 610 24.98 7.20 -16.31
CA GLY A 610 25.13 8.10 -17.47
C GLY A 610 26.28 7.72 -18.40
N GLU A 611 27.42 7.32 -17.87
CA GLU A 611 28.59 6.88 -18.64
C GLU A 611 28.36 5.56 -19.40
N GLY A 612 27.56 4.65 -18.84
CA GLY A 612 27.20 3.37 -19.48
C GLY A 612 26.27 3.49 -20.68
N GLN A 613 25.57 4.61 -20.87
CA GLN A 613 24.67 4.82 -22.02
C GLN A 613 25.39 5.13 -23.33
N GLY A 614 26.69 5.40 -23.31
CA GLY A 614 27.54 5.64 -24.49
C GLY A 614 28.06 4.38 -25.17
N SER A 615 28.03 3.22 -24.56
CA SER A 615 28.38 1.93 -25.15
C SER A 615 27.09 1.10 -25.29
N SER A 616 26.83 0.67 -26.53
CA SER A 616 25.63 -0.09 -26.91
C SER A 616 25.18 -1.11 -25.82
N ALA A 617 23.99 -0.94 -25.31
CA ALA A 617 23.37 -1.77 -24.23
C ALA A 617 22.99 -3.18 -24.72
N SER A 618 23.77 -3.81 -25.56
CA SER A 618 23.59 -5.16 -26.10
C SER A 618 24.70 -6.14 -25.72
N ALA A 619 25.58 -5.78 -24.78
CA ALA A 619 26.67 -6.66 -24.37
C ALA A 619 26.54 -7.03 -22.86
N GLU A 620 26.22 -8.29 -22.65
CA GLU A 620 26.67 -9.11 -21.54
C GLU A 620 26.08 -8.84 -20.14
N LEU A 621 24.95 -9.47 -19.89
CA LEU A 621 24.60 -10.06 -18.58
C LEU A 621 25.48 -11.32 -18.33
N GLY A 622 26.73 -11.29 -18.75
CA GLY A 622 27.66 -12.40 -18.57
C GLY A 622 29.10 -11.95 -18.74
N SER A 623 29.89 -12.15 -17.68
CA SER A 623 31.36 -12.09 -17.61
C SER A 623 32.05 -10.79 -18.04
N GLY A 624 32.33 -9.94 -17.02
CA GLY A 624 33.02 -8.69 -17.16
C GLY A 624 34.49 -8.79 -17.50
N SER A 625 34.92 -7.86 -18.31
CA SER A 625 36.31 -7.40 -18.43
C SER A 625 36.63 -6.53 -17.21
N ALA A 626 37.73 -6.88 -16.52
CA ALA A 626 38.18 -6.25 -15.30
C ALA A 626 38.60 -4.77 -15.54
N SER A 627 37.81 -3.85 -15.00
CA SER A 627 38.27 -2.53 -14.54
C SER A 627 37.32 -2.04 -13.47
N HIS A 628 37.73 -2.11 -12.21
CA HIS A 628 37.06 -1.73 -10.98
C HIS A 628 35.57 -2.20 -10.84
N PRO A 629 35.22 -2.94 -9.79
CA PRO A 629 33.84 -3.39 -9.59
C PRO A 629 32.92 -2.17 -9.43
N THR A 630 31.89 -2.09 -10.29
CA THR A 630 30.84 -1.07 -10.18
C THR A 630 30.20 -1.17 -8.80
N PRO A 631 30.10 -0.08 -8.00
CA PRO A 631 29.47 -0.11 -6.70
C PRO A 631 28.08 -0.73 -6.75
N ALA A 632 27.69 -1.46 -5.72
CA ALA A 632 26.39 -2.15 -5.67
C ALA A 632 25.22 -1.19 -5.93
N ALA A 633 25.28 0.03 -5.37
CA ALA A 633 24.25 1.06 -5.59
C ALA A 633 24.06 1.43 -7.07
N ALA A 634 25.15 1.58 -7.83
CA ALA A 634 25.07 1.90 -9.25
C ALA A 634 24.48 0.73 -10.07
N GLN A 635 24.78 -0.52 -9.69
CA GLN A 635 24.19 -1.69 -10.33
C GLN A 635 22.68 -1.78 -10.05
N VAL A 636 22.26 -1.61 -8.79
CA VAL A 636 20.84 -1.61 -8.41
C VAL A 636 20.08 -0.50 -9.14
N LEU A 637 20.60 0.72 -9.12
CA LEU A 637 20.01 1.88 -9.80
C LEU A 637 19.89 1.67 -11.32
N SER A 638 20.95 1.21 -11.95
CA SER A 638 20.98 0.97 -13.41
C SER A 638 19.91 -0.05 -13.81
N ARG A 639 19.83 -1.17 -13.09
CA ARG A 639 18.84 -2.22 -13.33
C ARG A 639 17.41 -1.73 -13.08
N PHE A 640 17.19 -0.96 -12.01
CA PHE A 640 15.89 -0.38 -11.71
C PHE A 640 15.42 0.59 -12.81
N VAL A 641 16.25 1.56 -13.18
CA VAL A 641 15.92 2.54 -14.23
C VAL A 641 15.67 1.84 -15.57
N HIS A 642 16.42 0.79 -15.88
CA HIS A 642 16.18 -0.01 -17.08
C HIS A 642 14.81 -0.71 -17.06
N LEU A 643 14.45 -1.38 -15.95
CA LEU A 643 13.13 -2.01 -15.79
C LEU A 643 11.99 -1.01 -15.93
N VAL A 644 12.11 0.18 -15.32
CA VAL A 644 11.12 1.27 -15.44
C VAL A 644 10.97 1.72 -16.89
N ARG A 645 12.10 1.87 -17.61
CA ARG A 645 12.08 2.25 -19.04
C ARG A 645 11.36 1.21 -19.89
N VAL A 646 11.66 -0.07 -19.70
CA VAL A 646 11.01 -1.17 -20.42
C VAL A 646 9.52 -1.18 -20.11
N ARG A 647 9.14 -1.12 -18.83
CA ARG A 647 7.74 -1.11 -18.37
C ARG A 647 6.90 -0.01 -19.05
N LYS A 648 7.44 1.20 -19.16
CA LYS A 648 6.74 2.35 -19.79
C LYS A 648 6.33 2.11 -21.24
N GLY A 649 7.01 1.21 -21.92
CA GLY A 649 6.73 0.82 -23.31
C GLY A 649 5.79 -0.38 -23.46
N LEU A 650 5.30 -0.96 -22.35
CA LEU A 650 4.52 -2.20 -22.37
C LEU A 650 3.05 -1.96 -22.03
N PRO A 651 2.15 -1.79 -23.00
CA PRO A 651 0.71 -1.61 -22.75
C PRO A 651 0.08 -2.81 -22.05
N GLN A 652 0.68 -3.99 -22.12
CA GLN A 652 0.28 -5.20 -21.39
C GLN A 652 0.28 -4.98 -19.89
N LEU A 653 1.07 -4.04 -19.37
CA LEU A 653 1.15 -3.68 -17.95
C LEU A 653 0.14 -2.63 -17.50
N HIS A 654 -0.79 -2.24 -18.39
CA HIS A 654 -1.93 -1.39 -18.00
C HIS A 654 -2.75 -2.06 -16.90
N ALA A 655 -3.12 -1.31 -15.84
CA ALA A 655 -3.73 -1.88 -14.65
C ALA A 655 -5.14 -2.48 -14.86
N SER A 656 -5.80 -2.19 -15.98
CA SER A 656 -7.07 -2.86 -16.34
C SER A 656 -6.88 -4.30 -16.84
N VAL A 657 -5.66 -4.68 -17.23
CA VAL A 657 -5.31 -6.04 -17.63
C VAL A 657 -4.92 -6.84 -16.39
N SER A 658 -5.67 -7.89 -16.11
CA SER A 658 -5.43 -8.73 -14.94
C SER A 658 -4.13 -9.53 -15.07
N SER A 659 -3.39 -9.63 -13.98
CA SER A 659 -2.28 -10.56 -13.82
C SER A 659 -2.85 -11.90 -13.31
N THR A 660 -2.68 -12.96 -14.06
CA THR A 660 -3.16 -14.29 -13.70
C THR A 660 -1.98 -15.19 -13.39
N VAL A 661 -2.00 -15.85 -12.22
CA VAL A 661 -0.95 -16.79 -11.85
C VAL A 661 -1.10 -18.08 -12.65
N VAL A 662 0.00 -18.57 -13.22
CA VAL A 662 0.05 -19.81 -13.97
C VAL A 662 0.75 -20.90 -13.15
N ALA A 663 0.22 -22.12 -13.20
CA ALA A 663 0.86 -23.29 -12.55
C ALA A 663 2.14 -23.65 -13.28
N ALA A 664 3.28 -23.20 -12.76
CA ALA A 664 4.59 -23.57 -13.27
C ALA A 664 4.93 -25.03 -12.96
N PRO A 665 5.68 -25.71 -13.83
CA PRO A 665 6.06 -27.11 -13.62
C PRO A 665 7.10 -27.30 -12.49
N ASP A 666 7.77 -26.24 -12.06
CA ASP A 666 8.70 -26.23 -10.93
C ASP A 666 8.23 -25.21 -9.88
N ALA A 667 8.20 -25.62 -8.62
CA ALA A 667 7.73 -24.80 -7.53
C ALA A 667 8.58 -23.54 -7.27
N ARG A 668 9.82 -23.50 -7.75
CA ARG A 668 10.71 -22.35 -7.64
C ARG A 668 10.35 -21.21 -8.61
N LEU A 669 9.51 -21.48 -9.62
CA LEU A 669 9.12 -20.49 -10.62
C LEU A 669 7.77 -19.85 -10.29
N LEU A 670 7.76 -18.53 -10.17
CA LEU A 670 6.54 -17.73 -10.28
C LEU A 670 6.34 -17.39 -11.76
N VAL A 671 5.15 -17.71 -12.28
CA VAL A 671 4.76 -17.37 -13.64
C VAL A 671 3.45 -16.59 -13.60
N LEU A 672 3.47 -15.39 -14.19
CA LEU A 672 2.30 -14.53 -14.31
C LEU A 672 1.98 -14.34 -15.80
N HIS A 673 0.71 -14.45 -16.15
CA HIS A 673 0.21 -14.27 -17.51
C HIS A 673 -0.74 -13.08 -17.58
N ARG A 674 -0.62 -12.33 -18.67
CA ARG A 674 -1.45 -11.18 -18.98
C ARG A 674 -1.98 -11.29 -20.41
N ASP A 675 -3.31 -11.40 -20.54
CA ASP A 675 -3.99 -11.46 -21.82
C ASP A 675 -4.38 -10.05 -22.28
N HIS A 676 -3.52 -9.42 -23.06
CA HIS A 676 -3.74 -8.09 -23.59
C HIS A 676 -4.16 -8.13 -25.06
N PRO A 677 -5.06 -7.23 -25.53
CA PRO A 677 -5.53 -7.23 -26.92
C PRO A 677 -4.44 -7.13 -28.00
N LEU A 678 -3.30 -6.51 -27.71
CA LEU A 678 -2.20 -6.38 -28.67
C LEU A 678 -1.31 -7.63 -28.75
N SER A 679 -0.99 -8.23 -27.61
CA SER A 679 -0.24 -9.47 -27.50
C SER A 679 -0.29 -10.00 -26.08
N GLU A 680 -0.10 -11.28 -25.88
CA GLU A 680 0.07 -11.88 -24.56
C GLU A 680 1.42 -11.47 -23.95
N MET A 681 1.49 -11.43 -22.62
CA MET A 681 2.71 -11.26 -21.86
C MET A 681 2.82 -12.36 -20.83
N LEU A 682 3.99 -12.98 -20.74
CA LEU A 682 4.31 -13.99 -19.74
C LEU A 682 5.53 -13.53 -18.94
N GLU A 683 5.37 -13.41 -17.65
CA GLU A 683 6.43 -13.04 -16.74
C GLU A 683 6.91 -14.30 -16.01
N VAL A 684 8.22 -14.55 -15.98
CA VAL A 684 8.84 -15.71 -15.33
C VAL A 684 9.90 -15.24 -14.35
N PHE A 685 9.74 -15.64 -13.08
CA PHE A 685 10.66 -15.30 -11.99
C PHE A 685 11.16 -16.58 -11.33
N ASN A 686 12.48 -16.74 -11.24
CA ASN A 686 13.08 -17.83 -10.47
C ASN A 686 13.37 -17.37 -9.04
N MET A 687 12.59 -17.82 -8.07
CA MET A 687 12.70 -17.43 -6.65
C MET A 687 13.84 -18.14 -5.90
N SER A 688 14.83 -18.69 -6.61
CA SER A 688 15.90 -19.46 -6.01
C SER A 688 17.28 -19.11 -6.57
N GLU A 689 18.32 -19.43 -5.80
CA GLU A 689 19.74 -19.34 -6.17
C GLU A 689 20.21 -20.47 -7.11
N TYR A 690 19.30 -21.31 -7.58
CA TYR A 690 19.62 -22.43 -8.46
C TYR A 690 19.03 -22.23 -9.85
N PRO A 691 19.74 -22.63 -10.91
CA PRO A 691 19.15 -22.65 -12.23
C PRO A 691 18.02 -23.69 -12.29
N VAL A 692 16.94 -23.36 -12.96
CA VAL A 692 15.74 -24.21 -13.09
C VAL A 692 15.59 -24.61 -14.56
N PRO A 693 15.64 -25.94 -14.87
CA PRO A 693 15.34 -26.42 -16.21
C PRO A 693 13.84 -26.31 -16.49
N LEU A 694 13.48 -25.78 -17.65
CA LEU A 694 12.10 -25.63 -18.08
C LEU A 694 11.93 -26.20 -19.51
N ASN A 695 10.86 -27.00 -19.71
CA ASN A 695 10.48 -27.44 -21.03
C ASN A 695 9.92 -26.22 -21.82
N PRO A 696 10.48 -25.85 -22.96
CA PRO A 696 10.06 -24.67 -23.71
C PRO A 696 8.63 -24.79 -24.23
N THR A 697 8.04 -25.97 -24.34
CA THR A 697 6.63 -26.17 -24.70
C THR A 697 5.72 -25.39 -23.75
N PHE A 698 6.05 -25.35 -22.45
CA PHE A 698 5.30 -24.58 -21.48
C PHE A 698 5.25 -23.07 -21.81
N LEU A 699 6.37 -22.49 -22.24
CA LEU A 699 6.40 -21.07 -22.64
C LEU A 699 5.69 -20.86 -23.98
N ARG A 700 5.87 -21.79 -24.95
CA ARG A 700 5.25 -21.69 -26.28
C ARG A 700 3.73 -21.66 -26.25
N GLU A 701 3.10 -22.29 -25.27
CA GLU A 701 1.64 -22.27 -25.09
C GLU A 701 1.10 -20.85 -24.92
N PHE A 702 1.87 -19.94 -24.36
CA PHE A 702 1.47 -18.55 -24.11
C PHE A 702 2.04 -17.56 -25.12
N VAL A 703 3.32 -17.71 -25.47
CA VAL A 703 4.06 -16.64 -26.18
C VAL A 703 4.63 -17.08 -27.53
N GLY A 704 4.29 -18.28 -28.00
CA GLY A 704 4.76 -18.81 -29.30
C GLY A 704 6.21 -19.27 -29.27
N SER A 705 6.75 -19.67 -30.47
CA SER A 705 8.08 -20.26 -30.56
C SER A 705 9.25 -19.26 -30.57
N THR A 706 8.99 -18.01 -30.94
CA THR A 706 9.98 -16.94 -31.01
C THR A 706 9.53 -15.69 -30.27
N PRO A 707 9.29 -15.77 -28.92
CA PRO A 707 8.87 -14.60 -28.17
C PRO A 707 10.02 -13.59 -28.05
N ARG A 708 9.64 -12.32 -27.97
CA ARG A 708 10.58 -11.26 -27.59
C ARG A 708 10.67 -11.20 -26.05
N GLU A 709 11.88 -11.37 -25.51
CA GLU A 709 12.12 -11.03 -24.10
C GLU A 709 12.33 -9.52 -24.00
N ALA A 710 11.44 -8.85 -23.28
CA ALA A 710 11.32 -7.39 -23.32
C ALA A 710 12.41 -6.67 -22.53
N ILE A 711 12.91 -7.27 -21.42
CA ILE A 711 13.93 -6.65 -20.57
C ILE A 711 15.27 -6.59 -21.31
N ALA A 712 15.73 -7.69 -21.87
CA ALA A 712 16.97 -7.72 -22.66
C ALA A 712 16.77 -7.21 -24.10
N GLY A 713 15.53 -7.13 -24.58
CA GLY A 713 15.19 -6.68 -25.92
C GLY A 713 15.54 -7.68 -27.04
N VAL A 714 15.68 -8.95 -26.71
CA VAL A 714 16.11 -10.03 -27.62
C VAL A 714 14.99 -11.02 -27.92
N GLU A 715 15.06 -11.64 -29.09
CA GLU A 715 14.18 -12.77 -29.44
C GLU A 715 14.78 -14.07 -28.90
N TRP A 716 13.92 -14.90 -28.31
CA TRP A 716 14.28 -16.24 -27.88
C TRP A 716 13.80 -17.28 -28.90
N ASP A 717 14.68 -18.22 -29.23
CA ASP A 717 14.29 -19.43 -29.94
C ASP A 717 13.88 -20.50 -28.92
N LEU A 718 12.60 -20.84 -28.90
CA LEU A 718 12.05 -21.88 -28.03
C LEU A 718 11.94 -23.24 -28.74
N ASP A 719 12.43 -23.39 -29.99
CA ASP A 719 12.55 -24.66 -30.69
C ASP A 719 13.82 -25.43 -30.27
N VAL A 720 13.99 -25.58 -28.96
CA VAL A 720 15.08 -26.29 -28.29
C VAL A 720 14.51 -27.33 -27.32
N ASP A 721 15.32 -28.29 -26.89
CA ASP A 721 14.88 -29.35 -25.99
C ASP A 721 14.60 -28.83 -24.58
N GLN A 722 15.37 -27.85 -24.12
CA GLN A 722 15.29 -27.31 -22.77
C GLN A 722 15.82 -25.88 -22.72
N VAL A 723 15.20 -25.05 -21.88
CA VAL A 723 15.73 -23.74 -21.48
C VAL A 723 16.11 -23.77 -20.00
N MET A 724 17.16 -23.02 -19.63
CA MET A 724 17.61 -22.90 -18.25
C MET A 724 17.26 -21.50 -17.72
N ILE A 725 16.38 -21.43 -16.75
CA ILE A 725 16.03 -20.19 -16.06
C ILE A 725 17.07 -19.96 -14.96
N GLN A 726 17.94 -18.96 -15.14
CA GLN A 726 19.08 -18.70 -14.26
C GLN A 726 18.64 -18.32 -12.83
N PRO A 727 19.54 -18.40 -11.82
CA PRO A 727 19.27 -17.99 -10.46
C PRO A 727 18.71 -16.54 -10.42
N TYR A 728 17.60 -16.35 -9.69
CA TYR A 728 16.91 -15.05 -9.55
C TYR A 728 16.59 -14.34 -10.88
N ALA A 729 16.55 -15.09 -11.99
CA ALA A 729 16.23 -14.53 -13.30
C ALA A 729 14.81 -13.95 -13.32
N THR A 730 14.70 -12.85 -14.03
CA THR A 730 13.46 -12.16 -14.34
C THR A 730 13.33 -12.04 -15.86
N LEU A 731 12.27 -12.58 -16.41
CA LEU A 731 12.04 -12.60 -17.86
C LEU A 731 10.62 -12.12 -18.16
N TRP A 732 10.47 -11.17 -19.07
CA TRP A 732 9.20 -10.64 -19.55
C TRP A 732 9.02 -10.96 -21.02
N PHE A 733 8.38 -12.07 -21.33
CA PHE A 733 8.13 -12.51 -22.70
C PHE A 733 6.88 -11.88 -23.28
N LEU A 734 6.99 -11.38 -24.50
CA LEU A 734 5.87 -10.91 -25.31
C LEU A 734 5.58 -11.93 -26.40
N GLY A 735 4.35 -12.34 -26.49
CA GLY A 735 3.85 -13.16 -27.59
C GLY A 735 3.74 -12.39 -28.91
N PRO A 736 3.41 -13.07 -30.01
CA PRO A 736 3.23 -12.43 -31.31
C PRO A 736 2.14 -11.36 -31.26
N GLU A 737 2.33 -10.29 -32.07
CA GLU A 737 1.32 -9.26 -32.21
C GLU A 737 0.02 -9.86 -32.76
N ARG A 738 -1.09 -9.56 -32.09
CA ARG A 738 -2.40 -9.93 -32.55
C ARG A 738 -2.85 -8.98 -33.66
N THR A 739 -3.12 -9.50 -34.82
CA THR A 739 -3.73 -8.70 -35.89
C THR A 739 -5.12 -8.23 -35.41
N ALA A 740 -5.36 -6.92 -35.47
CA ALA A 740 -6.66 -6.38 -35.15
C ALA A 740 -7.74 -7.11 -35.98
N PRO A 741 -8.87 -7.52 -35.37
CA PRO A 741 -9.94 -8.11 -36.16
C PRO A 741 -10.30 -7.13 -37.28
N GLN A 742 -10.20 -7.59 -38.53
CA GLN A 742 -10.67 -6.80 -39.68
C GLN A 742 -12.18 -6.52 -39.44
N LYS A 743 -12.50 -5.23 -39.26
CA LYS A 743 -13.89 -4.77 -39.08
C LYS A 743 -14.73 -5.03 -40.33
#